data_7d20b94369edab82b8037aeb6ce2bca8
#
_entry.id   7d20b94369edab82b8037aeb6ce2bca8
#
_cell.length_a   1.000
_cell.length_b   1.000
_cell.length_c   1.000
_cell.angle_alpha   90.00
_cell.angle_beta   90.00
_cell.angle_gamma   90.00
#
_symmetry.space_group_name_H-M   'P 1'
#
loop_
_entity.id
_entity.type
_entity.pdbx_description
1 polymer ?
#
loop_
_entity_poly.entity_id
_entity_poly.type
_entity_poly.pdbx_seq_one_letter_code
_entity_poly.pdbx_strand_id
1 'polypeptide(L)'
;MIHRNSMRIAGLMVAASLLTGSGPLAAAAVADGAKPAASVPAAADPAPAAPAAQAPAAPAAATPEPVQAAAPAAVAVPADVKVPGDPIAKAAFDVLEKHCSRCHQAGMLTAREKPAKNFGNIMKLDEIAADPHLIQAGNPEGSKLFQQIINKEMPYDVNYEFDTTKPEVTAADIDALRTWIKSTGDQEAAACSGRKFVTAGDIVGDIAADLQKQPDHRVRGMRYFTLTNLYNACATDEAMKVYRQGLVKLLNGFDRRSDVIRLTTIDPEETIVAVNLDDLGWSEGDWNTVLAAYPYATKPDVKAFDFVAQQTGTVLPYVRADWFGFTASQPPLYDTLLQLPADYPGLADKLGVDIASDIAKFVAQRAGFQKSGVSQNNRLIERHPIATGYFWTSYDFSESKGFQSLFLHPLGPGGDNGFRHAGGETIFSLPNGFQAYYLNKSDGTRLDKGPTQIVRDPSRRDLAVTNGISCMGCHDQGLRKAKDEVRKAVLADHSFSKDDRETVAALYPENDRMDALIGEDFDRFNAAMKRAGLDPTLKLAGVEMTNALFKRYEDDLSLRRAAAEYGFQPDAFKEHFIEAGPEAIALMRRLDQGIVPRDQFEALFIKFVEGATEDRVIDVSSLEGAQKVAEPIFKPSSGGSFDLQLTADKSVYRQNDAAVLQVVSTRDCNLFVVNVDKSGTGTVIFPNKFQADNAVKAGQAVVLGGPGSKFKFRLADIGQEKVVAVCRVNNATREIAGTEIDPQHRSFAEIPNFDRGLTRQIIVESNEARDEASSLDADGRKDAQFAKIAGAAGGKVASGAPDAARRSVASTAIVIPVQ
;
A
#
# COMPACT_ATOMS: atom_id res chain seq x y z
N MET A 1 -24.52 57.76 23.08
CA MET A 1 -23.42 58.70 23.26
C MET A 1 -22.22 58.04 22.62
N ILE A 2 -21.94 58.30 21.34
CA ILE A 2 -21.04 59.29 20.76
C ILE A 2 -19.59 59.05 21.33
N HIS A 3 -18.63 58.49 20.58
CA HIS A 3 -17.88 59.21 19.55
C HIS A 3 -17.08 58.24 18.62
N ARG A 4 -17.22 58.52 17.33
CA ARG A 4 -16.31 58.13 16.23
C ARG A 4 -14.99 58.85 16.39
N ASN A 5 -13.91 58.30 15.94
CA ASN A 5 -12.90 59.03 15.20
C ASN A 5 -12.20 58.14 14.14
N SER A 6 -12.38 58.58 12.92
CA SER A 6 -11.63 58.18 11.73
C SER A 6 -10.38 59.03 11.63
N MET A 7 -9.25 58.50 11.20
CA MET A 7 -8.20 59.28 10.56
C MET A 7 -7.58 58.55 9.38
N ARG A 8 -7.77 59.19 8.23
CA ARG A 8 -7.10 58.93 6.94
C ARG A 8 -5.73 59.62 6.95
N ILE A 9 -4.88 59.24 5.97
CA ILE A 9 -3.87 60.04 5.25
C ILE A 9 -2.65 59.11 5.09
N ALA A 10 -1.91 59.01 4.03
CA ALA A 10 -1.92 59.44 2.62
C ALA A 10 -0.80 58.66 1.94
N GLY A 11 -0.97 58.44 0.66
CA GLY A 11 -0.03 57.77 -0.19
C GLY A 11 1.19 58.64 -0.58
N LEU A 12 2.20 57.95 -1.04
CA LEU A 12 3.26 58.60 -1.87
C LEU A 12 3.59 57.66 -3.03
N MET A 13 3.22 58.12 -4.23
CA MET A 13 3.79 57.69 -5.49
C MET A 13 5.13 58.31 -5.69
N VAL A 14 6.11 57.58 -6.21
CA VAL A 14 7.24 58.16 -6.97
C VAL A 14 7.43 57.35 -8.24
N ALA A 15 7.45 58.11 -9.30
CA ALA A 15 7.41 57.69 -10.69
C ALA A 15 8.79 57.32 -11.27
N ALA A 16 8.66 56.63 -12.36
CA ALA A 16 9.62 56.19 -13.35
C ALA A 16 10.75 57.16 -13.77
N SER A 17 11.84 56.58 -14.20
CA SER A 17 12.65 57.15 -15.29
C SER A 17 13.25 56.03 -16.13
N LEU A 18 12.78 56.00 -17.34
CA LEU A 18 13.38 55.36 -18.51
C LEU A 18 14.70 56.00 -18.90
N LEU A 19 15.71 55.24 -19.23
CA LEU A 19 16.76 55.67 -20.15
C LEU A 19 17.13 54.52 -21.09
N THR A 20 16.84 54.76 -22.34
CA THR A 20 17.19 54.03 -23.57
C THR A 20 18.68 54.16 -23.87
N GLY A 21 19.30 53.10 -24.33
CA GLY A 21 20.62 53.12 -24.96
C GLY A 21 20.78 51.98 -25.95
N SER A 22 20.67 52.36 -27.23
CA SER A 22 20.76 51.48 -28.40
C SER A 22 22.20 51.34 -28.91
N GLY A 23 22.54 50.08 -29.28
CA GLY A 23 23.34 49.53 -30.36
C GLY A 23 24.82 49.84 -30.48
N PRO A 24 25.55 49.24 -31.45
CA PRO A 24 25.10 48.30 -32.47
C PRO A 24 25.94 47.01 -32.62
N LEU A 25 25.46 46.19 -33.54
CA LEU A 25 26.05 45.00 -34.17
C LEU A 25 27.50 45.14 -34.68
N ALA A 26 28.26 44.09 -34.54
CA ALA A 26 29.30 43.74 -35.50
C ALA A 26 29.24 42.26 -35.85
N ALA A 27 28.87 42.00 -37.07
CA ALA A 27 29.00 40.71 -37.71
C ALA A 27 30.43 40.53 -38.22
N ALA A 28 30.99 39.35 -38.11
CA ALA A 28 32.14 38.92 -38.91
C ALA A 28 31.94 37.52 -39.39
N ALA A 29 32.02 37.36 -40.67
CA ALA A 29 31.75 36.18 -41.46
C ALA A 29 32.97 35.27 -41.59
N VAL A 30 32.68 33.98 -41.67
CA VAL A 30 33.18 32.92 -42.57
C VAL A 30 34.66 32.86 -42.92
N ALA A 31 35.29 31.75 -42.69
CA ALA A 31 36.23 31.13 -43.63
C ALA A 31 36.16 29.59 -43.49
N ASP A 32 35.85 29.00 -44.60
CA ASP A 32 35.94 27.60 -44.97
C ASP A 32 37.33 27.01 -44.76
N GLY A 33 37.43 25.76 -44.40
CA GLY A 33 38.67 25.01 -44.36
C GLY A 33 38.43 23.51 -44.41
N ALA A 34 38.54 22.99 -45.61
CA ALA A 34 38.32 21.57 -45.95
C ALA A 34 39.23 20.57 -45.22
N LYS A 35 38.67 19.36 -45.09
CA LYS A 35 39.27 18.05 -44.74
C LYS A 35 40.62 17.78 -45.44
N PRO A 36 41.43 16.88 -44.92
CA PRO A 36 41.40 15.55 -45.53
C PRO A 36 41.29 14.38 -44.56
N ALA A 37 40.72 13.30 -45.11
CA ALA A 37 40.54 12.01 -44.55
C ALA A 37 41.88 11.30 -44.31
N ALA A 38 42.01 10.62 -43.16
CA ALA A 38 43.04 9.63 -42.93
C ALA A 38 42.44 8.22 -42.93
N SER A 39 43.05 7.41 -43.76
CA SER A 39 42.78 6.06 -44.12
C SER A 39 42.88 5.06 -42.98
N VAL A 40 41.98 4.09 -43.01
CA VAL A 40 41.99 2.84 -42.22
C VAL A 40 43.11 1.93 -42.68
N PRO A 41 43.94 1.33 -41.81
CA PRO A 41 44.79 0.21 -42.21
C PRO A 41 44.06 -1.12 -42.13
N ALA A 42 44.31 -1.97 -43.12
CA ALA A 42 43.75 -3.28 -43.30
C ALA A 42 44.20 -4.26 -42.23
N ALA A 43 43.39 -5.26 -42.02
CA ALA A 43 43.65 -6.41 -41.16
C ALA A 43 44.82 -7.22 -41.58
N ALA A 44 45.71 -7.64 -40.62
CA ALA A 44 46.78 -8.61 -40.83
C ALA A 44 46.30 -10.00 -40.54
N ASP A 45 46.70 -10.95 -41.36
CA ASP A 45 46.42 -12.38 -41.27
C ASP A 45 47.06 -13.04 -40.03
N PRO A 46 46.49 -14.13 -39.50
CA PRO A 46 47.01 -14.82 -38.33
C PRO A 46 48.22 -15.70 -38.65
N ALA A 47 49.22 -15.66 -37.75
CA ALA A 47 50.41 -16.54 -37.79
C ALA A 47 50.07 -17.97 -37.37
N PRO A 48 50.83 -18.99 -37.81
CA PRO A 48 50.53 -20.39 -37.61
C PRO A 48 50.84 -20.87 -36.19
N ALA A 49 49.96 -21.81 -35.76
CA ALA A 49 50.00 -22.46 -34.43
C ALA A 49 51.23 -23.34 -34.21
N ALA A 50 51.84 -23.25 -33.03
CA ALA A 50 52.89 -24.14 -32.56
C ALA A 50 52.33 -25.49 -32.05
N PRO A 51 53.03 -26.61 -32.09
CA PRO A 51 52.45 -27.93 -31.81
C PRO A 51 52.27 -28.16 -30.30
N ALA A 52 51.16 -28.84 -30.00
CA ALA A 52 50.72 -29.23 -28.68
C ALA A 52 51.65 -30.23 -28.04
N ALA A 53 52.05 -29.97 -26.79
CA ALA A 53 52.75 -30.95 -25.95
C ALA A 53 51.74 -32.00 -25.43
N GLN A 54 52.07 -33.27 -25.56
CA GLN A 54 51.26 -34.38 -25.05
C GLN A 54 51.28 -34.42 -23.52
N ALA A 55 50.10 -34.43 -22.90
CA ALA A 55 49.91 -34.71 -21.48
C ALA A 55 49.98 -36.23 -21.21
N PRO A 56 50.45 -36.66 -20.02
CA PRO A 56 50.58 -38.08 -19.68
C PRO A 56 49.20 -38.73 -19.40
N ALA A 57 49.08 -40.01 -19.77
CA ALA A 57 47.89 -40.82 -19.65
C ALA A 57 47.42 -40.98 -18.20
N ALA A 58 46.13 -40.78 -17.98
CA ALA A 58 45.42 -41.04 -16.72
C ALA A 58 45.19 -42.57 -16.55
N PRO A 59 45.19 -43.07 -15.30
CA PRO A 59 44.93 -44.50 -15.05
C PRO A 59 43.43 -44.82 -15.26
N ALA A 60 43.16 -46.07 -15.67
CA ALA A 60 41.85 -46.60 -16.02
C ALA A 60 40.81 -46.41 -14.92
N ALA A 61 39.61 -45.86 -15.32
CA ALA A 61 38.48 -45.69 -14.45
C ALA A 61 37.87 -47.05 -14.05
N ALA A 62 37.72 -47.23 -12.73
CA ALA A 62 36.89 -48.28 -12.16
C ALA A 62 35.43 -48.01 -12.47
N THR A 63 34.69 -49.05 -12.88
CA THR A 63 33.23 -49.05 -13.10
C THR A 63 32.49 -48.59 -11.84
N PRO A 64 31.61 -47.61 -11.89
CA PRO A 64 30.87 -47.20 -10.70
C PRO A 64 29.77 -48.25 -10.42
N GLU A 65 29.74 -48.72 -9.17
CA GLU A 65 28.60 -49.42 -8.61
C GLU A 65 27.34 -48.52 -8.66
N PRO A 66 26.14 -49.07 -8.79
CA PRO A 66 24.91 -48.32 -8.85
C PRO A 66 24.68 -47.62 -7.50
N VAL A 67 24.78 -46.30 -7.50
CA VAL A 67 24.38 -45.46 -6.35
C VAL A 67 22.88 -45.61 -6.20
N GLN A 68 22.45 -46.28 -5.13
CA GLN A 68 21.08 -46.24 -4.69
C GLN A 68 20.71 -44.76 -4.43
N ALA A 69 19.71 -44.29 -5.18
CA ALA A 69 19.16 -42.98 -4.98
C ALA A 69 18.67 -42.87 -3.53
N ALA A 70 19.37 -42.08 -2.73
CA ALA A 70 18.91 -41.72 -1.40
C ALA A 70 17.52 -41.08 -1.54
N ALA A 71 16.55 -41.54 -0.76
CA ALA A 71 15.26 -40.90 -0.62
C ALA A 71 15.47 -39.41 -0.31
N PRO A 72 14.72 -38.49 -0.94
CA PRO A 72 14.86 -37.08 -0.65
C PRO A 72 14.71 -36.85 0.84
N ALA A 73 15.72 -36.27 1.47
CA ALA A 73 15.66 -35.88 2.88
C ALA A 73 14.41 -35.05 3.10
N ALA A 74 13.61 -35.41 4.10
CA ALA A 74 12.46 -34.62 4.49
C ALA A 74 12.96 -33.19 4.78
N VAL A 75 12.45 -32.22 4.05
CA VAL A 75 12.82 -30.82 4.22
C VAL A 75 12.27 -30.37 5.56
N ALA A 76 13.15 -29.98 6.46
CA ALA A 76 12.76 -29.52 7.78
C ALA A 76 11.81 -28.33 7.69
N VAL A 77 10.65 -28.42 8.35
CA VAL A 77 9.71 -27.29 8.52
C VAL A 77 10.49 -26.14 9.18
N PRO A 78 10.46 -24.91 8.65
CA PRO A 78 11.11 -23.78 9.27
C PRO A 78 10.67 -23.60 10.73
N ALA A 79 11.56 -23.13 11.60
CA ALA A 79 11.32 -23.02 13.05
C ALA A 79 10.16 -22.08 13.44
N ASP A 80 9.71 -21.22 12.52
CA ASP A 80 8.59 -20.29 12.68
C ASP A 80 7.25 -20.85 12.19
N VAL A 81 7.20 -22.07 11.67
CA VAL A 81 5.98 -22.75 11.23
C VAL A 81 5.47 -23.70 12.33
N LYS A 82 4.26 -23.42 12.81
CA LYS A 82 3.60 -24.24 13.81
C LYS A 82 2.72 -25.29 13.13
N VAL A 83 3.01 -26.56 13.38
CA VAL A 83 2.14 -27.65 12.92
C VAL A 83 0.84 -27.62 13.76
N PRO A 84 -0.36 -27.56 13.10
CA PRO A 84 -1.61 -27.52 13.82
C PRO A 84 -1.84 -28.76 14.68
N GLY A 85 -2.37 -28.56 15.90
CA GLY A 85 -2.79 -29.66 16.78
C GLY A 85 -4.19 -30.17 16.48
N ASP A 86 -5.04 -29.34 15.85
CA ASP A 86 -6.38 -29.74 15.40
C ASP A 86 -6.29 -30.70 14.21
N PRO A 87 -6.98 -31.86 14.23
CA PRO A 87 -6.91 -32.86 13.15
C PRO A 87 -7.34 -32.34 11.77
N ILE A 88 -8.35 -31.44 11.73
CA ILE A 88 -8.86 -30.87 10.48
C ILE A 88 -7.83 -29.93 9.88
N ALA A 89 -7.31 -29.01 10.68
CA ALA A 89 -6.26 -28.09 10.26
C ALA A 89 -4.96 -28.84 9.90
N LYS A 90 -4.63 -29.91 10.64
CA LYS A 90 -3.47 -30.76 10.34
C LYS A 90 -3.59 -31.44 8.96
N ALA A 91 -4.78 -31.97 8.63
CA ALA A 91 -5.01 -32.59 7.33
C ALA A 91 -4.82 -31.58 6.17
N ALA A 92 -5.32 -30.36 6.32
CA ALA A 92 -5.10 -29.28 5.38
C ALA A 92 -3.61 -28.89 5.28
N PHE A 93 -2.93 -28.76 6.43
CA PHE A 93 -1.51 -28.50 6.51
C PHE A 93 -0.69 -29.51 5.69
N ASP A 94 -0.98 -30.81 5.86
CA ASP A 94 -0.29 -31.89 5.17
C ASP A 94 -0.50 -31.82 3.63
N VAL A 95 -1.71 -31.45 3.18
CA VAL A 95 -2.00 -31.21 1.77
C VAL A 95 -1.19 -30.04 1.22
N LEU A 96 -1.16 -28.91 1.94
CA LEU A 96 -0.44 -27.72 1.52
C LEU A 96 1.09 -27.96 1.55
N GLU A 97 1.60 -28.70 2.54
CA GLU A 97 2.98 -29.10 2.58
C GLU A 97 3.36 -29.95 1.38
N LYS A 98 2.56 -30.96 1.07
CA LYS A 98 2.80 -31.92 -0.03
C LYS A 98 2.79 -31.27 -1.41
N HIS A 99 1.83 -30.34 -1.65
CA HIS A 99 1.57 -29.85 -3.01
C HIS A 99 2.02 -28.41 -3.25
N CYS A 100 2.08 -27.55 -2.22
CA CYS A 100 2.20 -26.11 -2.37
C CYS A 100 3.50 -25.54 -1.80
N SER A 101 4.05 -26.15 -0.72
CA SER A 101 5.18 -25.60 0.05
C SER A 101 6.43 -25.35 -0.80
N ARG A 102 6.70 -26.18 -1.78
CA ARG A 102 7.87 -26.06 -2.68
C ARG A 102 7.97 -24.70 -3.39
N CYS A 103 6.81 -24.05 -3.66
CA CYS A 103 6.75 -22.75 -4.34
C CYS A 103 6.35 -21.63 -3.40
N HIS A 104 5.56 -21.90 -2.38
CA HIS A 104 4.93 -20.92 -1.50
C HIS A 104 5.48 -20.97 -0.07
N GLN A 105 6.63 -21.61 0.14
CA GLN A 105 7.38 -21.56 1.39
C GLN A 105 8.79 -21.00 1.11
N ALA A 106 9.27 -20.07 1.92
CA ALA A 106 10.59 -19.45 1.75
C ALA A 106 11.71 -20.51 1.77
N GLY A 107 12.63 -20.45 0.82
CA GLY A 107 13.81 -21.30 0.76
C GLY A 107 13.59 -22.72 0.20
N MET A 108 12.39 -23.08 -0.23
CA MET A 108 12.08 -24.42 -0.72
C MET A 108 12.36 -24.64 -2.22
N LEU A 109 12.45 -23.56 -3.01
CA LEU A 109 12.81 -23.66 -4.42
C LEU A 109 14.27 -23.27 -4.63
N THR A 110 15.05 -24.20 -5.16
CA THR A 110 16.45 -23.96 -5.55
C THR A 110 16.61 -22.88 -6.63
N ALA A 111 15.58 -22.64 -7.44
CA ALA A 111 15.55 -21.63 -8.49
C ALA A 111 14.88 -20.30 -8.07
N ARG A 112 14.25 -20.25 -6.90
CA ARG A 112 13.57 -19.04 -6.38
C ARG A 112 13.86 -18.88 -4.90
N GLU A 113 14.60 -17.84 -4.57
CA GLU A 113 14.95 -17.51 -3.18
C GLU A 113 13.76 -17.05 -2.33
N LYS A 114 12.59 -16.83 -2.94
CA LYS A 114 11.40 -16.27 -2.27
C LYS A 114 10.14 -17.04 -2.69
N PRO A 115 9.13 -17.10 -1.80
CA PRO A 115 7.81 -17.60 -2.15
C PRO A 115 7.27 -16.91 -3.41
N ALA A 116 6.53 -17.64 -4.22
CA ALA A 116 5.99 -17.09 -5.46
C ALA A 116 5.02 -15.94 -5.12
N LYS A 117 5.26 -14.75 -5.68
CA LYS A 117 4.34 -13.62 -5.76
C LYS A 117 3.75 -13.13 -4.44
N ASN A 118 4.56 -12.77 -3.45
CA ASN A 118 4.07 -12.14 -2.20
C ASN A 118 2.95 -12.91 -1.48
N PHE A 119 2.82 -14.19 -1.76
CA PHE A 119 1.79 -15.04 -1.16
C PHE A 119 2.06 -15.30 0.33
N GLY A 120 3.26 -14.96 0.82
CA GLY A 120 3.68 -15.32 2.15
C GLY A 120 4.14 -16.79 2.24
N ASN A 121 4.01 -17.38 3.40
CA ASN A 121 4.33 -18.77 3.64
C ASN A 121 3.04 -19.58 3.77
N ILE A 122 2.79 -20.47 2.79
CA ILE A 122 1.59 -21.33 2.75
C ILE A 122 1.47 -22.26 3.97
N MET A 123 2.58 -22.51 4.67
CA MET A 123 2.60 -23.39 5.84
C MET A 123 2.11 -22.68 7.12
N LYS A 124 1.90 -21.37 7.07
CA LYS A 124 1.33 -20.59 8.17
C LYS A 124 -0.19 -20.51 8.01
N LEU A 125 -0.88 -21.62 8.38
CA LEU A 125 -2.33 -21.75 8.17
C LEU A 125 -3.13 -20.62 8.78
N ASP A 126 -2.72 -20.13 9.96
CA ASP A 126 -3.42 -19.04 10.66
C ASP A 126 -3.35 -17.73 9.84
N GLU A 127 -2.19 -17.43 9.24
CA GLU A 127 -2.02 -16.26 8.36
C GLU A 127 -2.84 -16.42 7.07
N ILE A 128 -2.86 -17.60 6.48
CA ILE A 128 -3.63 -17.92 5.27
C ILE A 128 -5.14 -17.86 5.55
N ALA A 129 -5.61 -18.43 6.66
CA ALA A 129 -7.02 -18.41 7.04
C ALA A 129 -7.52 -16.98 7.38
N ALA A 130 -6.64 -16.13 7.90
CA ALA A 130 -6.97 -14.76 8.24
C ALA A 130 -7.05 -13.83 7.00
N ASP A 131 -6.56 -14.27 5.84
CA ASP A 131 -6.60 -13.50 4.60
C ASP A 131 -7.87 -13.82 3.79
N PRO A 132 -8.89 -12.94 3.77
CA PRO A 132 -10.16 -13.18 3.08
C PRO A 132 -10.04 -13.23 1.56
N HIS A 133 -8.92 -12.74 0.99
CA HIS A 133 -8.61 -12.92 -0.43
C HIS A 133 -8.16 -14.34 -0.77
N LEU A 134 -7.66 -15.07 0.20
CA LEU A 134 -7.23 -16.46 0.03
C LEU A 134 -8.30 -17.43 0.51
N ILE A 135 -8.84 -17.18 1.70
CA ILE A 135 -9.84 -18.02 2.35
C ILE A 135 -11.05 -17.18 2.75
N GLN A 136 -12.20 -17.52 2.24
CA GLN A 136 -13.48 -17.04 2.74
C GLN A 136 -13.97 -18.03 3.81
N ALA A 137 -13.99 -17.61 5.06
CA ALA A 137 -14.34 -18.46 6.17
C ALA A 137 -15.70 -19.15 5.93
N GLY A 138 -15.74 -20.47 6.06
CA GLY A 138 -16.93 -21.27 5.82
C GLY A 138 -17.32 -21.49 4.35
N ASN A 139 -16.67 -20.83 3.39
CA ASN A 139 -17.01 -20.88 1.96
C ASN A 139 -15.84 -21.38 1.10
N PRO A 140 -15.64 -22.68 0.96
CA PRO A 140 -14.57 -23.25 0.14
C PRO A 140 -14.64 -22.80 -1.33
N GLU A 141 -15.82 -22.84 -1.91
CA GLU A 141 -16.05 -22.52 -3.32
C GLU A 141 -15.81 -21.03 -3.64
N GLY A 142 -15.94 -20.14 -2.66
CA GLY A 142 -15.58 -18.73 -2.75
C GLY A 142 -14.10 -18.45 -2.47
N SER A 143 -13.39 -19.39 -1.86
CA SER A 143 -11.98 -19.22 -1.45
C SER A 143 -11.02 -19.36 -2.64
N LYS A 144 -10.26 -18.32 -2.91
CA LYS A 144 -9.33 -18.28 -4.06
C LYS A 144 -8.30 -19.39 -4.03
N LEU A 145 -7.75 -19.72 -2.86
CA LEU A 145 -6.81 -20.83 -2.69
C LEU A 145 -7.45 -22.14 -3.15
N PHE A 146 -8.69 -22.39 -2.75
CA PHE A 146 -9.42 -23.61 -3.12
C PHE A 146 -9.75 -23.65 -4.62
N GLN A 147 -10.21 -22.51 -5.16
CA GLN A 147 -10.50 -22.39 -6.61
C GLN A 147 -9.27 -22.67 -7.48
N GLN A 148 -8.09 -22.17 -7.10
CA GLN A 148 -6.85 -22.42 -7.83
C GLN A 148 -6.52 -23.93 -7.93
N ILE A 149 -6.92 -24.71 -6.94
CA ILE A 149 -6.67 -26.14 -6.88
C ILE A 149 -7.72 -26.90 -7.69
N ILE A 150 -9.01 -26.64 -7.49
CA ILE A 150 -10.09 -27.36 -8.18
C ILE A 150 -10.12 -27.05 -9.67
N ASN A 151 -9.73 -25.85 -10.07
CA ASN A 151 -9.63 -25.42 -11.47
C ASN A 151 -8.32 -25.89 -12.13
N LYS A 152 -7.47 -26.63 -11.42
CA LYS A 152 -6.14 -27.06 -11.88
C LYS A 152 -5.25 -25.89 -12.33
N GLU A 153 -5.41 -24.74 -11.69
CA GLU A 153 -4.56 -23.57 -11.91
C GLU A 153 -3.27 -23.64 -11.08
N MET A 154 -3.28 -24.47 -10.02
CA MET A 154 -2.14 -24.81 -9.17
C MET A 154 -2.16 -26.32 -8.85
N PRO A 155 -1.01 -26.96 -8.66
CA PRO A 155 0.36 -26.44 -8.79
C PRO A 155 0.87 -26.39 -10.25
N TYR A 156 1.70 -25.37 -10.55
CA TYR A 156 2.41 -25.27 -11.83
C TYR A 156 3.88 -25.71 -11.73
N ASP A 157 4.48 -25.99 -12.89
CA ASP A 157 5.93 -26.11 -13.05
C ASP A 157 6.59 -24.71 -13.19
N VAL A 158 7.92 -24.70 -13.43
CA VAL A 158 8.69 -23.47 -13.64
C VAL A 158 8.34 -22.72 -14.93
N ASN A 159 7.65 -23.38 -15.87
CA ASN A 159 7.22 -22.83 -17.16
C ASN A 159 5.77 -22.37 -17.12
N TYR A 160 5.12 -22.42 -15.95
CA TYR A 160 3.70 -22.14 -15.75
C TYR A 160 2.76 -23.17 -16.41
N GLU A 161 3.27 -24.37 -16.69
CA GLU A 161 2.47 -25.52 -17.09
C GLU A 161 2.11 -26.37 -15.87
N PHE A 162 1.01 -27.10 -15.95
CA PHE A 162 0.62 -28.01 -14.87
C PHE A 162 1.70 -29.08 -14.67
N ASP A 163 2.26 -29.20 -13.48
CA ASP A 163 3.38 -30.06 -13.19
C ASP A 163 2.95 -31.52 -13.05
N THR A 164 2.99 -32.25 -14.16
CA THR A 164 2.66 -33.66 -14.19
C THR A 164 3.70 -34.58 -13.54
N THR A 165 4.86 -34.05 -13.13
CA THR A 165 5.92 -34.84 -12.48
C THR A 165 5.71 -34.98 -10.98
N LYS A 166 4.73 -34.29 -10.40
CA LYS A 166 4.41 -34.27 -8.97
C LYS A 166 3.16 -35.09 -8.66
N PRO A 167 2.99 -35.52 -7.40
CA PRO A 167 1.76 -36.18 -7.01
C PRO A 167 0.55 -35.35 -7.38
N GLU A 168 -0.41 -35.92 -8.06
CA GLU A 168 -1.68 -35.27 -8.36
C GLU A 168 -2.41 -34.94 -7.04
N VAL A 169 -3.08 -33.79 -7.00
CA VAL A 169 -3.97 -33.44 -5.87
C VAL A 169 -5.18 -34.37 -5.95
N THR A 170 -5.32 -35.24 -4.97
CA THR A 170 -6.39 -36.26 -4.96
C THR A 170 -7.72 -35.67 -4.49
N ALA A 171 -8.81 -36.38 -4.74
CA ALA A 171 -10.12 -36.02 -4.20
C ALA A 171 -10.11 -35.92 -2.65
N ALA A 172 -9.33 -36.78 -1.98
CA ALA A 172 -9.17 -36.74 -0.53
C ALA A 172 -8.41 -35.48 -0.07
N ASP A 173 -7.40 -35.05 -0.81
CA ASP A 173 -6.68 -33.79 -0.55
C ASP A 173 -7.63 -32.59 -0.70
N ILE A 174 -8.48 -32.59 -1.74
CA ILE A 174 -9.50 -31.56 -1.98
C ILE A 174 -10.52 -31.52 -0.84
N ASP A 175 -11.00 -32.70 -0.40
CA ASP A 175 -11.97 -32.78 0.69
C ASP A 175 -11.37 -32.35 2.04
N ALA A 176 -10.09 -32.62 2.29
CA ALA A 176 -9.40 -32.13 3.49
C ALA A 176 -9.35 -30.59 3.50
N LEU A 177 -8.99 -29.96 2.39
CA LEU A 177 -8.99 -28.50 2.27
C LEU A 177 -10.41 -27.90 2.40
N ARG A 178 -11.41 -28.55 1.75
CA ARG A 178 -12.82 -28.13 1.86
C ARG A 178 -13.29 -28.18 3.31
N THR A 179 -12.99 -29.26 4.03
CA THR A 179 -13.37 -29.46 5.41
C THR A 179 -12.72 -28.42 6.31
N TRP A 180 -11.44 -28.16 6.10
CA TRP A 180 -10.72 -27.11 6.84
C TRP A 180 -11.33 -25.73 6.61
N ILE A 181 -11.57 -25.32 5.35
CA ILE A 181 -12.16 -24.01 5.06
C ILE A 181 -13.57 -23.90 5.66
N LYS A 182 -14.37 -24.97 5.65
CA LYS A 182 -15.66 -24.97 6.34
C LYS A 182 -15.51 -24.77 7.84
N SER A 183 -14.53 -25.44 8.46
CA SER A 183 -14.29 -25.31 9.90
C SER A 183 -13.85 -23.90 10.32
N THR A 184 -13.23 -23.10 9.44
CA THR A 184 -12.91 -21.70 9.76
C THR A 184 -14.17 -20.85 9.94
N GLY A 185 -15.25 -21.15 9.21
CA GLY A 185 -16.56 -20.51 9.40
C GLY A 185 -17.24 -20.91 10.71
N ASP A 186 -17.12 -22.16 11.10
CA ASP A 186 -17.62 -22.65 12.38
C ASP A 186 -16.87 -22.02 13.55
N GLN A 187 -15.56 -21.82 13.43
CA GLN A 187 -14.75 -21.11 14.43
C GLN A 187 -15.15 -19.63 14.53
N GLU A 188 -15.40 -18.96 13.39
CA GLU A 188 -15.91 -17.59 13.39
C GLU A 188 -17.30 -17.50 14.03
N ALA A 189 -18.20 -18.46 13.74
CA ALA A 189 -19.52 -18.53 14.36
C ALA A 189 -19.44 -18.84 15.86
N ALA A 190 -18.53 -19.72 16.27
CA ALA A 190 -18.30 -20.06 17.66
C ALA A 190 -17.80 -18.84 18.47
N ALA A 191 -17.00 -17.96 17.87
CA ALA A 191 -16.53 -16.74 18.51
C ALA A 191 -17.68 -15.78 18.88
N CYS A 192 -18.84 -15.86 18.20
CA CYS A 192 -20.05 -15.11 18.57
C CYS A 192 -20.94 -15.79 19.59
N SER A 193 -20.67 -17.07 19.91
CA SER A 193 -21.55 -17.81 20.80
C SER A 193 -21.62 -17.21 22.21
N GLY A 194 -22.81 -16.82 22.64
CA GLY A 194 -23.03 -16.20 23.94
C GLY A 194 -22.67 -14.73 24.05
N ARG A 195 -22.16 -14.09 22.98
CA ARG A 195 -21.89 -12.64 22.96
C ARG A 195 -23.18 -11.84 22.81
N LYS A 196 -23.30 -10.77 23.62
CA LYS A 196 -24.34 -9.76 23.44
C LYS A 196 -24.02 -8.99 22.15
N PHE A 197 -25.00 -8.82 21.27
CA PHE A 197 -24.88 -7.90 20.16
C PHE A 197 -24.97 -6.46 20.66
N VAL A 198 -23.95 -5.64 20.41
CA VAL A 198 -23.89 -4.24 20.85
C VAL A 198 -24.56 -3.36 19.81
N THR A 199 -25.62 -2.66 20.21
CA THR A 199 -26.40 -1.78 19.34
C THR A 199 -25.88 -0.33 19.35
N ALA A 200 -26.33 0.51 18.42
CA ALA A 200 -26.08 1.95 18.46
C ALA A 200 -26.62 2.60 19.77
N GLY A 201 -27.72 2.10 20.31
CA GLY A 201 -28.28 2.51 21.60
C GLY A 201 -27.33 2.21 22.77
N ASP A 202 -26.71 1.02 22.76
CA ASP A 202 -25.71 0.65 23.77
C ASP A 202 -24.48 1.58 23.68
N ILE A 203 -23.94 1.79 22.46
CA ILE A 203 -22.79 2.69 22.25
C ILE A 203 -23.05 4.08 22.80
N VAL A 204 -24.16 4.71 22.41
CA VAL A 204 -24.50 6.08 22.82
C VAL A 204 -24.81 6.11 24.33
N GLY A 205 -25.43 5.07 24.88
CA GLY A 205 -25.73 4.93 26.30
C GLY A 205 -24.46 4.85 27.16
N ASP A 206 -23.50 4.04 26.76
CA ASP A 206 -22.21 3.88 27.44
C ASP A 206 -21.36 5.16 27.37
N ILE A 207 -21.34 5.84 26.21
CA ILE A 207 -20.70 7.15 26.08
C ILE A 207 -21.38 8.19 26.99
N ALA A 208 -22.72 8.24 27.05
CA ALA A 208 -23.43 9.17 27.92
C ALA A 208 -23.13 8.89 29.41
N ALA A 209 -23.04 7.62 29.79
CA ALA A 209 -22.71 7.21 31.15
C ALA A 209 -21.24 7.53 31.51
N ASP A 210 -20.32 7.43 30.56
CA ASP A 210 -18.93 7.83 30.76
C ASP A 210 -18.80 9.36 30.93
N LEU A 211 -19.43 10.16 30.06
CA LEU A 211 -19.42 11.63 30.16
C LEU A 211 -19.93 12.12 31.51
N GLN A 212 -20.92 11.47 32.11
CA GLN A 212 -21.43 11.80 33.44
C GLN A 212 -20.41 11.55 34.56
N LYS A 213 -19.42 10.70 34.33
CA LYS A 213 -18.34 10.40 35.31
C LYS A 213 -17.13 11.30 35.11
N GLN A 214 -17.01 11.96 33.96
CA GLN A 214 -15.87 12.83 33.66
C GLN A 214 -15.95 14.14 34.43
N PRO A 215 -14.82 14.72 34.87
CA PRO A 215 -14.79 16.08 35.39
C PRO A 215 -15.27 17.09 34.33
N ASP A 216 -16.04 18.12 34.75
CA ASP A 216 -16.66 19.10 33.84
C ASP A 216 -15.69 19.69 32.82
N HIS A 217 -14.45 19.99 33.22
CA HIS A 217 -13.43 20.59 32.36
C HIS A 217 -12.91 19.62 31.29
N ARG A 218 -13.12 18.29 31.43
CA ARG A 218 -12.68 17.29 30.47
C ARG A 218 -13.77 16.88 29.48
N VAL A 219 -15.04 17.04 29.83
CA VAL A 219 -16.20 16.54 29.08
C VAL A 219 -16.16 16.99 27.63
N ARG A 220 -15.88 18.25 27.39
CA ARG A 220 -15.85 18.84 26.05
C ARG A 220 -14.75 18.22 25.15
N GLY A 221 -13.62 17.81 25.71
CA GLY A 221 -12.52 17.18 25.01
C GLY A 221 -12.69 15.68 24.78
N MET A 222 -13.71 15.03 25.34
CA MET A 222 -13.88 13.58 25.21
C MET A 222 -14.24 13.17 23.79
N ARG A 223 -13.55 12.12 23.28
CA ARG A 223 -13.78 11.47 21.98
C ARG A 223 -13.67 9.96 22.15
N TYR A 224 -14.30 9.22 21.24
CA TYR A 224 -14.39 7.79 21.35
C TYR A 224 -14.08 7.10 20.02
N PHE A 225 -13.45 5.92 20.13
CA PHE A 225 -13.17 5.05 18.99
C PHE A 225 -13.87 3.73 19.22
N THR A 226 -14.74 3.32 18.29
CA THR A 226 -15.54 2.09 18.45
C THR A 226 -14.95 0.92 17.66
N LEU A 227 -14.87 -0.24 18.31
CA LEU A 227 -14.53 -1.53 17.71
C LEU A 227 -15.76 -2.44 17.67
N THR A 228 -16.94 -1.90 17.93
CA THR A 228 -18.20 -2.62 18.06
C THR A 228 -18.55 -3.40 16.79
N ASN A 229 -18.31 -2.82 15.62
CA ASN A 229 -18.49 -3.50 14.34
C ASN A 229 -17.61 -4.76 14.21
N LEU A 230 -16.39 -4.73 14.74
CA LEU A 230 -15.48 -5.89 14.73
C LEU A 230 -15.93 -6.96 15.71
N TYR A 231 -16.36 -6.54 16.91
CA TYR A 231 -16.92 -7.43 17.94
C TYR A 231 -18.20 -8.11 17.45
N ASN A 232 -19.14 -7.35 16.89
CA ASN A 232 -20.39 -7.84 16.32
C ASN A 232 -20.17 -8.74 15.08
N ALA A 233 -19.06 -8.54 14.36
CA ALA A 233 -18.61 -9.40 13.26
C ALA A 233 -17.85 -10.64 13.74
N CYS A 234 -17.92 -10.98 15.03
CA CYS A 234 -17.30 -12.17 15.64
C CYS A 234 -15.77 -12.21 15.63
N ALA A 235 -15.10 -11.06 15.63
CA ALA A 235 -13.65 -11.06 15.87
C ALA A 235 -13.32 -11.77 17.18
N THR A 236 -12.30 -12.64 17.19
CA THR A 236 -11.90 -13.37 18.39
C THR A 236 -11.39 -12.44 19.49
N ASP A 237 -11.39 -12.88 20.74
CA ASP A 237 -10.89 -12.07 21.86
C ASP A 237 -9.41 -11.69 21.68
N GLU A 238 -8.62 -12.61 21.09
CA GLU A 238 -7.24 -12.33 20.72
C GLU A 238 -7.14 -11.20 19.65
N ALA A 239 -7.95 -11.28 18.60
CA ALA A 239 -8.00 -10.25 17.57
C ALA A 239 -8.47 -8.92 18.16
N MET A 240 -9.52 -8.89 18.99
CA MET A 240 -10.00 -7.69 19.66
C MET A 240 -8.92 -7.04 20.53
N LYS A 241 -8.14 -7.86 21.27
CA LYS A 241 -6.98 -7.36 22.04
C LYS A 241 -5.94 -6.70 21.15
N VAL A 242 -5.61 -7.34 20.03
CA VAL A 242 -4.63 -6.77 19.06
C VAL A 242 -5.15 -5.46 18.47
N TYR A 243 -6.42 -5.41 18.06
CA TYR A 243 -7.02 -4.20 17.48
C TYR A 243 -7.05 -3.02 18.46
N ARG A 244 -7.41 -3.28 19.74
CA ARG A 244 -7.35 -2.24 20.79
C ARG A 244 -5.94 -1.70 20.97
N GLN A 245 -4.94 -2.58 21.06
CA GLN A 245 -3.55 -2.15 21.21
C GLN A 245 -3.03 -1.45 19.95
N GLY A 246 -3.42 -1.88 18.76
CA GLY A 246 -3.09 -1.23 17.50
C GLY A 246 -3.63 0.20 17.42
N LEU A 247 -4.88 0.41 17.87
CA LEU A 247 -5.47 1.74 17.97
C LEU A 247 -4.68 2.63 18.95
N VAL A 248 -4.37 2.14 20.14
CA VAL A 248 -3.63 2.92 21.15
C VAL A 248 -2.20 3.22 20.70
N LYS A 249 -1.53 2.28 20.02
CA LYS A 249 -0.23 2.52 19.39
C LYS A 249 -0.32 3.65 18.36
N LEU A 250 -1.33 3.62 17.51
CA LEU A 250 -1.55 4.63 16.49
C LEU A 250 -1.86 6.02 17.09
N LEU A 251 -2.72 6.09 18.10
CA LEU A 251 -3.02 7.34 18.82
C LEU A 251 -1.77 7.97 19.45
N ASN A 252 -0.93 7.15 20.09
CA ASN A 252 0.37 7.60 20.59
C ASN A 252 1.33 8.07 19.48
N GLY A 253 1.19 7.52 18.27
CA GLY A 253 1.90 7.99 17.08
C GLY A 253 1.46 9.36 16.59
N PHE A 254 0.36 9.92 17.10
CA PHE A 254 -0.15 11.26 16.80
C PHE A 254 -0.13 12.20 17.99
N ASP A 255 0.27 11.71 19.16
CA ASP A 255 0.31 12.51 20.38
C ASP A 255 1.44 13.54 20.30
N ARG A 256 1.07 14.79 20.52
CA ARG A 256 1.99 15.95 20.50
C ARG A 256 2.57 16.26 21.88
N ARG A 257 2.18 15.51 22.90
CA ARG A 257 2.59 15.69 24.30
C ARG A 257 3.71 14.69 24.67
N SER A 258 4.27 14.88 25.86
CA SER A 258 5.31 13.99 26.39
C SER A 258 4.75 12.75 27.12
N ASP A 259 3.49 12.81 27.53
CA ASP A 259 2.83 11.70 28.20
C ASP A 259 2.30 10.69 27.16
N VAL A 260 2.02 9.48 27.62
CA VAL A 260 1.51 8.43 26.74
C VAL A 260 0.01 8.20 26.98
N ILE A 261 -0.74 7.99 25.90
CA ILE A 261 -2.12 7.53 25.96
C ILE A 261 -2.15 6.06 26.36
N ARG A 262 -2.98 5.73 27.35
CA ARG A 262 -3.24 4.36 27.78
C ARG A 262 -4.60 3.89 27.30
N LEU A 263 -4.71 2.58 27.10
CA LEU A 263 -6.00 1.95 26.77
C LEU A 263 -7.00 2.20 27.89
N THR A 264 -8.12 2.83 27.56
CA THR A 264 -9.27 3.05 28.46
C THR A 264 -10.53 2.67 27.70
N THR A 265 -11.18 1.57 28.10
CA THR A 265 -12.48 1.15 27.59
C THR A 265 -13.59 1.51 28.57
N ILE A 266 -14.77 1.83 28.06
CA ILE A 266 -15.88 2.36 28.90
C ILE A 266 -17.07 1.41 28.99
N ASP A 267 -17.10 0.38 28.15
CA ASP A 267 -18.15 -0.63 28.06
C ASP A 267 -17.69 -2.00 28.58
N PRO A 268 -18.61 -2.87 29.01
CA PRO A 268 -18.28 -4.21 29.51
C PRO A 268 -17.63 -5.12 28.46
N GLU A 269 -17.96 -4.93 27.18
CA GLU A 269 -17.46 -5.68 26.03
C GLU A 269 -16.10 -5.15 25.55
N GLU A 270 -15.59 -4.09 26.16
CA GLU A 270 -14.33 -3.43 25.80
C GLU A 270 -14.26 -3.02 24.32
N THR A 271 -15.37 -2.53 23.77
CA THR A 271 -15.47 -2.15 22.35
C THR A 271 -15.38 -0.66 22.11
N ILE A 272 -15.43 0.18 23.15
CA ILE A 272 -15.42 1.63 23.06
C ILE A 272 -14.20 2.18 23.82
N VAL A 273 -13.25 2.73 23.08
CA VAL A 273 -12.03 3.34 23.63
C VAL A 273 -12.24 4.84 23.77
N ALA A 274 -12.09 5.35 24.99
CA ALA A 274 -12.18 6.77 25.30
C ALA A 274 -10.82 7.46 25.27
N VAL A 275 -10.76 8.65 24.71
CA VAL A 275 -9.60 9.55 24.72
C VAL A 275 -10.05 10.98 24.98
N ASN A 276 -9.15 11.82 25.45
CA ASN A 276 -9.39 13.25 25.57
C ASN A 276 -8.46 13.99 24.59
N LEU A 277 -8.98 14.97 23.85
CA LEU A 277 -8.20 15.75 22.88
C LEU A 277 -7.01 16.45 23.53
N ASP A 278 -7.19 16.94 24.78
CA ASP A 278 -6.10 17.59 25.51
C ASP A 278 -4.95 16.62 25.79
N ASP A 279 -5.23 15.34 26.05
CA ASP A 279 -4.20 14.33 26.29
C ASP A 279 -3.39 14.03 25.03
N LEU A 280 -3.97 14.18 23.84
CA LEU A 280 -3.30 14.07 22.54
C LEU A 280 -2.62 15.38 22.09
N GLY A 281 -2.88 16.50 22.79
CA GLY A 281 -2.50 17.83 22.30
C GLY A 281 -3.23 18.20 21.00
N TRP A 282 -4.44 17.69 20.80
CA TRP A 282 -5.30 17.98 19.65
C TRP A 282 -6.29 19.09 19.97
N SER A 283 -6.63 19.87 18.96
CA SER A 283 -7.72 20.85 18.98
C SER A 283 -9.04 20.21 18.49
N GLU A 284 -10.15 20.93 18.67
CA GLU A 284 -11.43 20.56 18.02
C GLU A 284 -11.29 20.55 16.48
N GLY A 285 -10.44 21.41 15.90
CA GLY A 285 -10.15 21.41 14.46
C GLY A 285 -9.45 20.13 13.98
N ASP A 286 -8.58 19.53 14.80
CA ASP A 286 -7.96 18.22 14.46
C ASP A 286 -9.02 17.12 14.43
N TRP A 287 -9.95 17.11 15.40
CA TRP A 287 -11.07 16.16 15.38
C TRP A 287 -12.01 16.39 14.19
N ASN A 288 -12.32 17.64 13.89
CA ASN A 288 -13.15 17.99 12.73
C ASN A 288 -12.46 17.59 11.42
N THR A 289 -11.13 17.59 11.37
CA THR A 289 -10.36 17.06 10.24
C THR A 289 -10.53 15.54 10.10
N VAL A 290 -10.54 14.81 11.22
CA VAL A 290 -10.86 13.37 11.22
C VAL A 290 -12.28 13.13 10.71
N LEU A 291 -13.26 13.90 11.21
CA LEU A 291 -14.66 13.79 10.80
C LEU A 291 -14.86 14.12 9.32
N ALA A 292 -14.18 15.12 8.78
CA ALA A 292 -14.30 15.52 7.37
C ALA A 292 -13.86 14.40 6.40
N ALA A 293 -13.04 13.45 6.87
CA ALA A 293 -12.63 12.27 6.12
C ALA A 293 -13.49 11.02 6.42
N TYR A 294 -14.47 11.11 7.35
CA TYR A 294 -15.20 9.95 7.85
C TYR A 294 -16.44 9.63 7.01
N PRO A 295 -16.46 8.49 6.26
CA PRO A 295 -17.56 8.19 5.34
C PRO A 295 -18.80 7.61 6.02
N TYR A 296 -18.76 7.34 7.32
CA TYR A 296 -19.84 6.72 8.10
C TYR A 296 -20.49 7.71 9.08
N ALA A 297 -20.47 9.00 8.75
CA ALA A 297 -21.01 10.02 9.63
C ALA A 297 -22.54 9.98 9.66
N THR A 298 -23.10 9.24 10.63
CA THR A 298 -24.54 9.11 10.84
C THR A 298 -24.91 9.45 12.27
N LYS A 299 -26.09 10.03 12.44
CA LYS A 299 -26.75 10.24 13.71
C LYS A 299 -27.75 9.10 13.92
N PRO A 300 -27.52 8.18 14.87
CA PRO A 300 -28.49 7.15 15.17
C PRO A 300 -29.76 7.76 15.79
N ASP A 301 -30.91 7.14 15.54
CA ASP A 301 -32.18 7.54 16.19
C ASP A 301 -32.22 7.07 17.66
N VAL A 302 -31.32 7.65 18.47
CA VAL A 302 -31.15 7.38 19.89
C VAL A 302 -31.25 8.68 20.66
N LYS A 303 -32.22 8.77 21.58
CA LYS A 303 -32.49 9.99 22.37
C LYS A 303 -31.27 10.57 23.10
N ALA A 304 -30.37 9.72 23.56
CA ALA A 304 -29.16 10.16 24.28
C ALA A 304 -28.11 10.78 23.34
N PHE A 305 -28.22 10.64 22.01
CA PHE A 305 -27.22 11.17 21.09
C PHE A 305 -27.08 12.69 21.16
N ASP A 306 -28.20 13.42 21.20
CA ASP A 306 -28.19 14.89 21.28
C ASP A 306 -27.52 15.38 22.57
N PHE A 307 -27.75 14.69 23.68
CA PHE A 307 -27.06 14.97 24.93
C PHE A 307 -25.54 14.78 24.76
N VAL A 308 -25.10 13.65 24.21
CA VAL A 308 -23.69 13.33 24.01
C VAL A 308 -23.03 14.37 23.08
N ALA A 309 -23.66 14.71 21.96
CA ALA A 309 -23.16 15.72 21.01
C ALA A 309 -23.06 17.12 21.66
N GLN A 310 -24.06 17.51 22.45
CA GLN A 310 -24.06 18.78 23.17
C GLN A 310 -22.93 18.84 24.23
N GLN A 311 -22.76 17.81 25.02
CA GLN A 311 -21.73 17.75 26.06
C GLN A 311 -20.31 17.81 25.48
N THR A 312 -20.07 17.09 24.41
CA THR A 312 -18.76 17.02 23.75
C THR A 312 -18.52 18.18 22.77
N GLY A 313 -19.54 18.97 22.45
CA GLY A 313 -19.46 20.13 21.56
C GLY A 313 -19.11 19.76 20.11
N THR A 314 -19.37 18.53 19.67
CA THR A 314 -19.11 18.06 18.30
C THR A 314 -20.34 17.36 17.71
N VAL A 315 -20.47 17.42 16.40
CA VAL A 315 -21.60 16.77 15.67
C VAL A 315 -21.57 15.25 15.76
N LEU A 316 -20.37 14.67 15.93
CA LEU A 316 -20.17 13.23 16.10
C LEU A 316 -18.99 12.99 17.03
N PRO A 317 -19.22 12.47 18.25
CA PRO A 317 -18.17 12.30 19.26
C PRO A 317 -17.38 11.01 19.12
N TYR A 318 -17.74 10.12 18.20
CA TYR A 318 -17.07 8.85 17.99
C TYR A 318 -16.89 8.51 16.51
N VAL A 319 -15.85 7.75 16.21
CA VAL A 319 -15.60 7.15 14.89
C VAL A 319 -15.22 5.68 15.05
N ARG A 320 -15.32 4.91 13.97
CA ARG A 320 -14.87 3.51 13.95
C ARG A 320 -13.36 3.42 14.01
N ALA A 321 -12.85 2.59 14.90
CA ALA A 321 -11.42 2.41 15.12
C ALA A 321 -10.71 1.75 13.93
N ASP A 322 -11.34 0.80 13.25
CA ASP A 322 -10.80 0.14 12.07
C ASP A 322 -10.63 1.10 10.89
N TRP A 323 -11.65 1.94 10.64
CA TRP A 323 -11.55 3.00 9.65
C TRP A 323 -10.44 4.01 10.01
N PHE A 324 -10.39 4.45 11.27
CA PHE A 324 -9.33 5.35 11.73
C PHE A 324 -7.96 4.70 11.59
N GLY A 325 -7.83 3.42 11.95
CA GLY A 325 -6.61 2.64 11.79
C GLY A 325 -6.13 2.60 10.34
N PHE A 326 -7.03 2.48 9.39
CA PHE A 326 -6.73 2.50 7.96
C PHE A 326 -6.39 3.91 7.45
N THR A 327 -7.26 4.89 7.72
CA THR A 327 -7.17 6.20 7.08
C THR A 327 -6.10 7.07 7.72
N ALA A 328 -5.96 7.03 9.06
CA ALA A 328 -5.00 7.87 9.76
C ALA A 328 -3.55 7.33 9.72
N SER A 329 -3.35 6.03 9.49
CA SER A 329 -2.00 5.47 9.42
C SER A 329 -1.28 5.71 8.09
N GLN A 330 -1.92 6.38 7.13
CA GLN A 330 -1.36 6.68 5.81
C GLN A 330 -1.73 8.11 5.36
N PRO A 331 -0.97 8.70 4.41
CA PRO A 331 -1.34 9.98 3.81
C PRO A 331 -2.74 9.93 3.16
N PRO A 332 -3.46 11.05 3.13
CA PRO A 332 -3.06 12.39 3.59
C PRO A 332 -3.36 12.67 5.08
N LEU A 333 -4.23 11.87 5.73
CA LEU A 333 -4.65 12.13 7.10
C LEU A 333 -3.48 11.98 8.09
N TYR A 334 -2.59 10.99 7.85
CA TYR A 334 -1.35 10.80 8.63
C TYR A 334 -0.51 12.08 8.68
N ASP A 335 -0.23 12.64 7.51
CA ASP A 335 0.60 13.84 7.38
C ASP A 335 -0.05 15.06 8.05
N THR A 336 -1.37 15.17 7.88
CA THR A 336 -2.15 16.28 8.43
C THR A 336 -2.19 16.25 9.95
N LEU A 337 -2.48 15.10 10.57
CA LEU A 337 -2.53 14.96 12.02
C LEU A 337 -1.16 15.18 12.68
N LEU A 338 -0.08 14.75 12.05
CA LEU A 338 1.28 15.02 12.49
C LEU A 338 1.79 16.41 12.11
N GLN A 339 1.03 17.15 11.30
CA GLN A 339 1.43 18.46 10.77
C GLN A 339 2.80 18.38 10.07
N LEU A 340 3.00 17.33 9.25
CA LEU A 340 4.27 17.12 8.54
C LEU A 340 4.47 18.19 7.48
N PRO A 341 5.67 18.79 7.40
CA PRO A 341 5.99 19.76 6.36
C PRO A 341 5.94 19.16 4.95
N ALA A 342 5.80 20.04 3.95
CA ALA A 342 5.75 19.64 2.54
C ALA A 342 7.09 19.15 1.99
N ASP A 343 8.20 19.46 2.69
CA ASP A 343 9.54 19.09 2.27
C ASP A 343 10.43 18.70 3.46
N TYR A 344 11.50 18.02 3.16
CA TYR A 344 12.46 17.50 4.12
C TYR A 344 13.25 18.58 4.88
N PRO A 345 13.69 19.71 4.27
CA PRO A 345 14.25 20.81 5.02
C PRO A 345 13.31 21.34 6.10
N GLY A 346 12.04 21.53 5.77
CA GLY A 346 11.03 21.96 6.73
C GLY A 346 10.83 20.96 7.87
N LEU A 347 10.99 19.65 7.62
CA LEU A 347 10.98 18.64 8.69
C LEU A 347 12.20 18.78 9.61
N ALA A 348 13.39 18.93 9.02
CA ALA A 348 14.63 19.13 9.79
C ALA A 348 14.53 20.39 10.66
N ASP A 349 14.08 21.50 10.09
CA ASP A 349 13.86 22.77 10.82
C ASP A 349 12.84 22.60 11.96
N LYS A 350 11.71 21.94 11.69
CA LYS A 350 10.67 21.67 12.71
C LYS A 350 11.21 20.89 13.91
N LEU A 351 12.14 19.96 13.66
CA LEU A 351 12.74 19.10 14.67
C LEU A 351 14.06 19.63 15.23
N GLY A 352 14.52 20.80 14.75
CA GLY A 352 15.73 21.47 15.19
C GLY A 352 17.02 20.74 14.77
N VAL A 353 17.03 20.11 13.59
CA VAL A 353 18.19 19.40 13.02
C VAL A 353 18.86 20.28 11.96
N ASP A 354 20.12 20.64 12.19
CA ASP A 354 20.97 21.24 11.17
C ASP A 354 21.89 20.15 10.57
N ILE A 355 21.37 19.48 9.56
CA ILE A 355 22.03 18.33 8.92
C ILE A 355 23.45 18.68 8.45
N ALA A 356 23.61 19.82 7.79
CA ALA A 356 24.91 20.24 7.26
C ALA A 356 25.91 20.51 8.37
N SER A 357 25.48 21.18 9.45
CA SER A 357 26.29 21.45 10.62
C SER A 357 26.66 20.18 11.37
N ASP A 358 25.72 19.25 11.52
CA ASP A 358 25.94 17.98 12.21
C ASP A 358 26.93 17.09 11.46
N ILE A 359 26.87 17.06 10.13
CA ILE A 359 27.86 16.38 9.29
C ILE A 359 29.24 17.05 9.44
N ALA A 360 29.29 18.38 9.30
CA ALA A 360 30.54 19.12 9.35
C ALA A 360 31.24 19.02 10.72
N LYS A 361 30.48 18.87 11.79
CA LYS A 361 30.97 18.74 13.17
C LYS A 361 31.10 17.28 13.64
N PHE A 362 30.85 16.33 12.78
CA PHE A 362 30.86 14.89 13.09
C PHE A 362 29.87 14.48 14.22
N VAL A 363 28.79 15.23 14.38
CA VAL A 363 27.67 14.90 15.27
C VAL A 363 26.81 13.81 14.63
N ALA A 364 26.62 13.90 13.31
CA ALA A 364 25.96 12.87 12.53
C ALA A 364 26.72 11.54 12.56
N GLN A 365 26.02 10.43 12.71
CA GLN A 365 26.60 9.08 12.72
C GLN A 365 25.97 8.22 11.62
N ARG A 366 26.81 7.59 10.80
CA ARG A 366 26.42 6.91 9.56
C ARG A 366 26.69 5.42 9.59
N ALA A 367 25.85 4.66 8.88
CA ALA A 367 26.16 3.31 8.42
C ALA A 367 25.68 3.11 6.99
N GLY A 368 26.55 2.60 6.13
CA GLY A 368 26.22 2.31 4.74
C GLY A 368 26.39 0.82 4.43
N PHE A 369 25.47 0.27 3.62
CA PHE A 369 25.45 -1.15 3.27
C PHE A 369 24.90 -1.38 1.87
N GLN A 370 25.22 -2.55 1.28
CA GLN A 370 24.88 -2.83 -0.13
C GLN A 370 23.43 -3.17 -0.37
N LYS A 371 22.73 -3.78 0.59
CA LYS A 371 21.34 -4.23 0.45
C LYS A 371 20.59 -4.09 1.76
N SER A 372 19.30 -3.82 1.67
CA SER A 372 18.40 -3.78 2.82
C SER A 372 17.19 -4.70 2.62
N GLY A 373 16.30 -4.77 3.62
CA GLY A 373 15.05 -5.51 3.52
C GLY A 373 14.07 -4.96 2.46
N VAL A 374 14.21 -3.68 2.08
CA VAL A 374 13.30 -2.98 1.16
C VAL A 374 13.96 -2.55 -0.15
N SER A 375 15.31 -2.54 -0.24
CA SER A 375 16.06 -2.15 -1.43
C SER A 375 17.16 -3.15 -1.79
N GLN A 376 17.34 -3.39 -3.09
CA GLN A 376 18.43 -4.20 -3.63
C GLN A 376 19.69 -3.36 -3.94
N ASN A 377 19.58 -2.05 -3.89
CA ASN A 377 20.67 -1.11 -4.07
C ASN A 377 21.31 -0.75 -2.72
N ASN A 378 22.47 -0.12 -2.77
CA ASN A 378 23.11 0.36 -1.56
C ASN A 378 22.22 1.41 -0.85
N ARG A 379 22.40 1.50 0.46
CA ARG A 379 21.65 2.42 1.34
C ARG A 379 22.58 2.98 2.40
N LEU A 380 22.40 4.26 2.70
CA LEU A 380 23.03 4.92 3.84
C LEU A 380 21.94 5.25 4.86
N ILE A 381 22.21 5.01 6.13
CA ILE A 381 21.43 5.55 7.25
C ILE A 381 22.31 6.55 8.03
N GLU A 382 21.68 7.63 8.50
CA GLU A 382 22.34 8.72 9.21
C GLU A 382 21.50 9.14 10.42
N ARG A 383 22.15 9.20 11.59
CA ARG A 383 21.53 9.59 12.86
C ARG A 383 21.91 10.98 13.28
N HIS A 384 20.93 11.77 13.68
CA HIS A 384 21.08 13.06 14.34
C HIS A 384 20.41 13.02 15.72
N PRO A 385 21.03 13.59 16.77
CA PRO A 385 20.37 13.76 18.04
C PRO A 385 19.38 14.93 17.97
N ILE A 386 18.19 14.76 18.57
CA ILE A 386 17.20 15.82 18.74
C ILE A 386 16.75 15.90 20.20
N ALA A 387 16.07 16.99 20.57
CA ALA A 387 15.61 17.21 21.95
C ALA A 387 14.69 16.09 22.46
N THR A 388 13.88 15.52 21.59
CA THR A 388 12.95 14.40 21.89
C THR A 388 13.60 13.02 21.77
N GLY A 389 14.86 12.90 21.31
CA GLY A 389 15.60 11.66 21.21
C GLY A 389 16.43 11.57 19.95
N TYR A 390 15.86 11.15 18.83
CA TYR A 390 16.60 10.84 17.60
C TYR A 390 15.84 11.23 16.34
N PHE A 391 16.64 11.51 15.32
CA PHE A 391 16.23 11.69 13.93
C PHE A 391 17.14 10.79 13.08
N TRP A 392 16.58 9.73 12.54
CA TRP A 392 17.25 8.85 11.60
C TRP A 392 16.75 9.12 10.20
N THR A 393 17.65 9.41 9.28
CA THR A 393 17.31 9.53 7.86
C THR A 393 18.06 8.49 7.05
N SER A 394 17.46 8.01 5.97
CA SER A 394 18.13 7.18 4.99
C SER A 394 18.35 7.93 3.69
N TYR A 395 19.37 7.50 2.95
CA TYR A 395 19.59 7.89 1.56
C TYR A 395 19.50 6.63 0.71
N ASP A 396 18.50 6.60 -0.16
CA ASP A 396 18.19 5.48 -1.04
C ASP A 396 18.63 5.77 -2.46
N PHE A 397 19.08 4.73 -3.16
CA PHE A 397 19.70 4.83 -4.47
C PHE A 397 18.92 4.01 -5.49
N SER A 398 18.76 4.54 -6.72
CA SER A 398 18.12 3.82 -7.82
C SER A 398 19.06 2.80 -8.48
N GLU A 399 20.37 2.95 -8.27
CA GLU A 399 21.42 2.05 -8.72
C GLU A 399 22.62 2.09 -7.76
N SER A 400 23.63 1.25 -8.00
CA SER A 400 24.86 1.19 -7.17
C SER A 400 26.13 1.48 -8.01
N LYS A 401 26.05 2.53 -8.88
CA LYS A 401 27.12 2.90 -9.81
C LYS A 401 27.37 4.41 -9.80
N GLY A 402 28.60 4.82 -10.18
CA GLY A 402 28.99 6.22 -10.25
C GLY A 402 28.66 6.95 -8.96
N PHE A 403 28.10 8.14 -9.04
CA PHE A 403 27.70 8.93 -7.87
C PHE A 403 26.56 8.32 -7.02
N GLN A 404 25.96 7.23 -7.46
CA GLN A 404 24.98 6.45 -6.68
C GLN A 404 25.62 5.24 -5.98
N SER A 405 26.95 5.14 -5.92
CA SER A 405 27.68 4.14 -5.16
C SER A 405 28.29 4.76 -3.91
N LEU A 406 27.84 4.37 -2.74
CA LEU A 406 28.40 4.76 -1.45
C LEU A 406 29.86 4.33 -1.28
N PHE A 407 30.25 3.23 -1.93
CA PHE A 407 31.61 2.68 -1.84
C PHE A 407 32.62 3.46 -2.70
N LEU A 408 32.13 4.26 -3.66
CA LEU A 408 32.93 5.18 -4.46
C LEU A 408 32.81 6.63 -3.96
N HIS A 409 31.66 6.99 -3.40
CA HIS A 409 31.33 8.32 -2.94
C HIS A 409 30.72 8.27 -1.52
N PRO A 410 31.54 8.01 -0.48
CA PRO A 410 31.04 7.81 0.90
C PRO A 410 30.62 9.13 1.58
N LEU A 411 31.06 10.26 1.05
CA LEU A 411 30.77 11.57 1.58
C LEU A 411 29.66 12.24 0.78
N GLY A 412 28.83 13.03 1.40
CA GLY A 412 27.66 13.68 0.81
C GLY A 412 26.54 13.80 1.84
N PRO A 413 25.31 14.18 1.44
CA PRO A 413 24.91 14.50 0.06
C PRO A 413 25.51 15.84 -0.40
N GLY A 414 25.70 15.98 -1.72
CA GLY A 414 26.20 17.22 -2.34
C GLY A 414 27.72 17.32 -2.40
N GLY A 415 28.22 18.45 -2.94
CA GLY A 415 29.62 18.63 -3.30
C GLY A 415 30.02 17.88 -4.57
N ASP A 416 31.25 18.13 -5.03
CA ASP A 416 31.72 17.62 -6.34
C ASP A 416 31.92 16.10 -6.33
N ASN A 417 32.33 15.55 -5.18
CA ASN A 417 32.62 14.13 -4.99
C ASN A 417 31.61 13.39 -4.08
N GLY A 418 30.53 14.09 -3.65
CA GLY A 418 29.53 13.48 -2.78
C GLY A 418 28.55 12.57 -3.53
N PHE A 419 27.96 11.62 -2.82
CA PHE A 419 26.95 10.75 -3.39
C PHE A 419 25.68 11.53 -3.84
N ARG A 420 24.97 10.96 -4.81
CA ARG A 420 23.66 11.46 -5.29
C ARG A 420 22.63 10.37 -5.07
N HIS A 421 21.70 10.61 -4.15
CA HIS A 421 20.62 9.70 -3.81
C HIS A 421 19.36 9.96 -4.64
N ALA A 422 18.42 9.02 -4.62
CA ALA A 422 17.13 9.15 -5.32
C ALA A 422 16.01 9.63 -4.39
N GLY A 423 16.10 9.32 -3.10
CA GLY A 423 15.15 9.69 -2.07
C GLY A 423 15.62 9.19 -0.71
N GLY A 424 14.73 9.25 0.28
CA GLY A 424 15.03 8.77 1.61
C GLY A 424 13.81 8.54 2.47
N GLU A 425 14.01 7.82 3.55
CA GLU A 425 13.04 7.61 4.64
C GLU A 425 13.59 8.24 5.90
N THR A 426 12.73 8.86 6.69
CA THR A 426 13.09 9.41 7.99
C THR A 426 12.24 8.80 9.08
N ILE A 427 12.88 8.40 10.19
CA ILE A 427 12.24 7.95 11.42
C ILE A 427 12.70 8.88 12.54
N PHE A 428 11.76 9.51 13.22
CA PHE A 428 12.08 10.42 14.30
C PHE A 428 11.23 10.15 15.53
N SER A 429 11.81 10.46 16.70
CA SER A 429 11.09 10.25 17.94
C SER A 429 10.17 11.42 18.26
N LEU A 430 8.94 11.11 18.68
CA LEU A 430 7.97 12.05 19.21
C LEU A 430 8.30 12.39 20.68
N PRO A 431 7.70 13.47 21.26
CA PRO A 431 7.93 13.83 22.65
C PRO A 431 7.62 12.73 23.66
N ASN A 432 6.61 11.89 23.40
CA ASN A 432 6.23 10.74 24.23
C ASN A 432 7.13 9.50 24.05
N GLY A 433 8.07 9.52 23.10
CA GLY A 433 9.00 8.45 22.77
C GLY A 433 8.52 7.46 21.72
N PHE A 434 7.30 7.64 21.16
CA PHE A 434 6.86 6.92 19.97
C PHE A 434 7.58 7.42 18.72
N GLN A 435 7.38 6.75 17.59
CA GLN A 435 8.02 7.07 16.31
C GLN A 435 7.02 7.67 15.33
N ALA A 436 7.52 8.60 14.53
CA ALA A 436 6.85 9.08 13.34
C ALA A 436 7.78 8.94 12.12
N TYR A 437 7.18 8.99 10.93
CA TYR A 437 7.81 8.58 9.68
C TYR A 437 7.60 9.62 8.58
N TYR A 438 8.58 9.71 7.69
CA TYR A 438 8.55 10.66 6.59
C TYR A 438 9.28 10.07 5.38
N LEU A 439 8.72 10.25 4.19
CA LEU A 439 9.33 9.85 2.93
C LEU A 439 9.58 11.09 2.07
N ASN A 440 10.74 11.14 1.39
CA ASN A 440 11.07 12.25 0.49
C ASN A 440 11.84 11.82 -0.76
N LYS A 441 11.74 12.64 -1.81
CA LYS A 441 12.61 12.59 -2.98
C LYS A 441 13.97 13.22 -2.66
N SER A 442 14.93 13.06 -3.57
CA SER A 442 16.25 13.69 -3.45
C SER A 442 16.23 15.22 -3.48
N ASP A 443 15.16 15.83 -4.03
CA ASP A 443 14.94 17.28 -4.01
C ASP A 443 14.28 17.77 -2.71
N GLY A 444 14.06 16.86 -1.75
CA GLY A 444 13.42 17.16 -0.47
C GLY A 444 11.89 17.08 -0.48
N THR A 445 11.23 17.04 -1.64
CA THR A 445 9.75 16.95 -1.72
C THR A 445 9.23 15.72 -1.00
N ARG A 446 8.23 15.88 -0.11
CA ARG A 446 7.56 14.76 0.58
C ARG A 446 6.91 13.80 -0.41
N LEU A 447 6.93 12.52 -0.08
CA LEU A 447 6.26 11.45 -0.78
C LEU A 447 5.23 10.76 0.11
N ASP A 448 4.07 10.45 -0.45
CA ASP A 448 3.08 9.59 0.19
C ASP A 448 3.49 8.11 0.05
N LYS A 449 4.10 7.77 -1.10
CA LYS A 449 4.56 6.41 -1.43
C LYS A 449 5.93 6.41 -2.08
N GLY A 450 6.77 5.49 -1.65
CA GLY A 450 8.09 5.24 -2.25
C GLY A 450 7.96 4.56 -3.62
N PRO A 451 8.81 4.95 -4.60
CA PRO A 451 8.83 4.31 -5.92
C PRO A 451 9.25 2.83 -5.82
N THR A 452 8.43 1.91 -6.32
CA THR A 452 8.65 0.45 -6.19
C THR A 452 9.87 -0.08 -6.94
N GLN A 453 10.45 0.69 -7.85
CA GLN A 453 11.74 0.38 -8.46
C GLN A 453 12.94 0.63 -7.53
N ILE A 454 12.78 1.42 -6.47
CA ILE A 454 13.82 1.75 -5.49
C ILE A 454 13.59 0.98 -4.20
N VAL A 455 12.37 1.06 -3.64
CA VAL A 455 12.00 0.42 -2.37
C VAL A 455 10.68 -0.33 -2.55
N ARG A 456 10.51 -1.46 -1.83
CA ARG A 456 9.30 -2.28 -1.91
C ARG A 456 8.85 -2.76 -0.55
N ASP A 457 7.54 -2.74 -0.34
CA ASP A 457 6.89 -3.39 0.78
C ASP A 457 6.07 -4.60 0.30
N PRO A 458 6.56 -5.83 0.51
CA PRO A 458 5.86 -7.04 0.08
C PRO A 458 4.52 -7.28 0.79
N SER A 459 4.28 -6.64 1.94
CA SER A 459 3.03 -6.78 2.69
C SER A 459 1.88 -5.96 2.07
N ARG A 460 2.20 -5.02 1.18
CA ARG A 460 1.22 -4.16 0.51
C ARG A 460 0.80 -4.76 -0.83
N ARG A 461 -0.49 -4.60 -1.18
CA ARG A 461 -1.02 -5.08 -2.48
C ARG A 461 -0.34 -4.42 -3.68
N ASP A 462 -0.01 -3.13 -3.55
CA ASP A 462 0.67 -2.33 -4.58
C ASP A 462 2.19 -2.40 -4.50
N LEU A 463 2.73 -3.16 -3.57
CA LEU A 463 4.16 -3.27 -3.29
C LEU A 463 4.85 -1.93 -2.95
N ALA A 464 4.09 -0.86 -2.77
CA ALA A 464 4.65 0.44 -2.47
C ALA A 464 4.88 0.61 -0.97
N VAL A 465 6.04 1.16 -0.62
CA VAL A 465 6.28 1.64 0.74
C VAL A 465 5.42 2.89 0.95
N THR A 466 4.34 2.76 1.71
CA THR A 466 3.42 3.86 2.03
C THR A 466 3.86 4.53 3.33
N ASN A 467 4.02 5.87 3.31
CA ASN A 467 4.41 6.62 4.51
C ASN A 467 3.48 6.31 5.69
N GLY A 468 4.07 6.13 6.87
CA GLY A 468 3.33 5.70 8.06
C GLY A 468 3.15 4.19 8.12
N ILE A 469 2.13 3.62 7.49
CA ILE A 469 1.71 2.22 7.70
C ILE A 469 2.78 1.19 7.33
N SER A 470 3.49 1.35 6.21
CA SER A 470 4.59 0.44 5.85
C SER A 470 5.74 0.52 6.84
N CYS A 471 6.06 1.73 7.28
CA CYS A 471 7.11 1.96 8.28
C CYS A 471 6.74 1.32 9.63
N MET A 472 5.48 1.48 10.09
CA MET A 472 4.98 0.87 11.33
C MET A 472 5.05 -0.66 11.26
N GLY A 473 4.81 -1.26 10.10
CA GLY A 473 4.90 -2.70 9.88
C GLY A 473 6.33 -3.23 9.90
N CYS A 474 7.25 -2.51 9.25
CA CYS A 474 8.68 -2.88 9.23
C CYS A 474 9.40 -2.57 10.55
N HIS A 475 9.02 -1.48 11.22
CA HIS A 475 9.60 -1.00 12.48
C HIS A 475 8.66 -1.28 13.67
N ASP A 476 8.05 -2.46 13.66
CA ASP A 476 7.04 -2.92 14.62
C ASP A 476 7.49 -2.82 16.09
N GLN A 477 8.76 -3.10 16.35
CA GLN A 477 9.40 -2.99 17.67
C GLN A 477 10.40 -1.83 17.76
N GLY A 478 10.47 -0.97 16.73
CA GLY A 478 11.41 0.16 16.67
C GLY A 478 12.48 0.01 15.61
N LEU A 479 13.66 0.57 15.85
CA LEU A 479 14.75 0.55 14.89
C LEU A 479 15.32 -0.85 14.67
N ARG A 480 15.75 -1.13 13.45
CA ARG A 480 16.36 -2.41 13.05
C ARG A 480 17.89 -2.30 13.05
N LYS A 481 18.55 -3.37 13.42
CA LYS A 481 20.02 -3.43 13.37
C LYS A 481 20.53 -3.29 11.94
N ALA A 482 21.58 -2.53 11.76
CA ALA A 482 22.30 -2.36 10.50
C ALA A 482 23.80 -2.47 10.76
N LYS A 483 24.54 -3.07 9.82
CA LYS A 483 26.00 -3.15 9.88
C LYS A 483 26.60 -2.27 8.81
N ASP A 484 27.52 -1.41 9.20
CA ASP A 484 28.29 -0.62 8.26
C ASP A 484 29.27 -1.48 7.46
N GLU A 485 29.26 -1.30 6.15
CA GLU A 485 30.20 -1.94 5.22
C GLU A 485 31.14 -0.90 4.57
N VAL A 486 30.79 0.40 4.64
CA VAL A 486 31.51 1.49 3.95
C VAL A 486 32.80 1.84 4.65
N ARG A 487 32.80 2.01 5.97
CA ARG A 487 34.00 2.37 6.74
C ARG A 487 35.18 1.46 6.40
N LYS A 488 34.97 0.15 6.53
CA LYS A 488 36.02 -0.84 6.27
C LYS A 488 36.50 -0.79 4.83
N ALA A 489 35.63 -0.65 3.87
CA ALA A 489 35.96 -0.59 2.45
C ALA A 489 36.83 0.64 2.14
N VAL A 490 36.39 1.83 2.59
CA VAL A 490 37.06 3.11 2.32
C VAL A 490 38.43 3.21 3.02
N LEU A 491 38.52 2.78 4.27
CA LEU A 491 39.79 2.84 5.01
C LEU A 491 40.87 1.89 4.44
N ALA A 492 40.44 0.82 3.76
CA ALA A 492 41.36 -0.12 3.11
C ALA A 492 41.73 0.32 1.67
N ASP A 493 41.01 1.24 1.07
CA ASP A 493 41.24 1.69 -0.31
C ASP A 493 42.13 2.93 -0.33
N HIS A 494 43.35 2.76 -0.89
CA HIS A 494 44.31 3.85 -1.02
C HIS A 494 44.01 4.84 -2.14
N SER A 495 42.96 4.64 -2.94
CA SER A 495 42.52 5.61 -3.94
C SER A 495 41.85 6.84 -3.29
N PHE A 496 41.33 6.69 -2.06
CA PHE A 496 40.78 7.82 -1.31
C PHE A 496 41.91 8.65 -0.69
N SER A 497 41.74 9.96 -0.64
CA SER A 497 42.64 10.88 0.03
C SER A 497 42.75 10.55 1.54
N LYS A 498 43.79 11.03 2.19
CA LYS A 498 43.93 10.88 3.65
C LYS A 498 42.76 11.58 4.37
N ASP A 499 42.40 12.77 3.91
CA ASP A 499 41.32 13.58 4.51
C ASP A 499 39.95 12.92 4.35
N ASP A 500 39.68 12.29 3.20
CA ASP A 500 38.43 11.51 2.98
C ASP A 500 38.35 10.33 3.95
N ARG A 501 39.44 9.59 4.11
CA ARG A 501 39.48 8.45 5.06
C ARG A 501 39.31 8.90 6.50
N GLU A 502 39.92 10.02 6.92
CA GLU A 502 39.75 10.58 8.26
C GLU A 502 38.30 11.06 8.47
N THR A 503 37.69 11.70 7.48
CA THR A 503 36.29 12.11 7.51
C THR A 503 35.34 10.93 7.59
N VAL A 504 35.55 9.88 6.79
CA VAL A 504 34.78 8.63 6.87
C VAL A 504 34.97 7.97 8.24
N ALA A 505 36.19 7.93 8.76
CA ALA A 505 36.45 7.37 10.11
C ALA A 505 35.69 8.12 11.22
N ALA A 506 35.45 9.41 11.06
CA ALA A 506 34.70 10.21 12.04
C ALA A 506 33.17 10.07 11.90
N LEU A 507 32.66 10.04 10.67
CA LEU A 507 31.22 9.96 10.40
C LEU A 507 30.64 8.55 10.51
N TYR A 508 31.43 7.52 10.14
CA TYR A 508 31.03 6.12 10.17
C TYR A 508 31.67 5.44 11.37
N PRO A 509 31.02 5.36 12.52
CA PRO A 509 31.60 4.74 13.71
C PRO A 509 31.84 3.25 13.52
N GLU A 510 32.58 2.63 14.42
CA GLU A 510 32.64 1.17 14.51
C GLU A 510 31.26 0.58 14.75
N ASN A 511 31.04 -0.65 14.25
CA ASN A 511 29.73 -1.30 14.32
C ASN A 511 29.20 -1.43 15.76
N ASP A 512 30.04 -1.66 16.75
CA ASP A 512 29.64 -1.72 18.16
C ASP A 512 29.07 -0.39 18.66
N ARG A 513 29.60 0.74 18.21
CA ARG A 513 29.03 2.07 18.54
C ARG A 513 27.73 2.31 17.83
N MET A 514 27.60 1.90 16.56
CA MET A 514 26.34 1.99 15.80
C MET A 514 25.27 1.11 16.44
N ASP A 515 25.60 -0.13 16.81
CA ASP A 515 24.71 -1.05 17.50
C ASP A 515 24.24 -0.47 18.84
N ALA A 516 25.13 0.22 19.59
CA ALA A 516 24.75 0.91 20.83
C ALA A 516 23.73 2.04 20.59
N LEU A 517 23.96 2.90 19.58
CA LEU A 517 23.04 3.98 19.21
C LEU A 517 21.66 3.47 18.79
N ILE A 518 21.64 2.44 17.94
CA ILE A 518 20.39 1.78 17.52
C ILE A 518 19.69 1.17 18.74
N GLY A 519 20.45 0.54 19.65
CA GLY A 519 19.92 -0.06 20.88
C GLY A 519 19.31 0.98 21.83
N GLU A 520 19.99 2.11 22.07
CA GLU A 520 19.46 3.20 22.89
C GLU A 520 18.10 3.72 22.36
N ASP A 521 18.01 3.91 21.04
CA ASP A 521 16.81 4.44 20.38
C ASP A 521 15.68 3.38 20.29
N PHE A 522 16.06 2.10 20.11
CA PHE A 522 15.14 0.96 20.21
C PHE A 522 14.53 0.85 21.62
N ASP A 523 15.36 0.96 22.68
CA ASP A 523 14.91 0.88 24.06
C ASP A 523 13.99 2.05 24.43
N ARG A 524 14.26 3.25 23.91
CA ARG A 524 13.39 4.44 24.08
C ARG A 524 11.98 4.17 23.57
N PHE A 525 11.85 3.66 22.34
CA PHE A 525 10.55 3.35 21.73
C PHE A 525 9.82 2.24 22.51
N ASN A 526 10.51 1.15 22.85
CA ASN A 526 9.91 0.04 23.59
C ASN A 526 9.53 0.44 25.02
N ALA A 527 10.28 1.33 25.65
CA ALA A 527 9.90 1.89 26.95
C ALA A 527 8.62 2.74 26.85
N ALA A 528 8.45 3.51 25.76
CA ALA A 528 7.21 4.25 25.50
C ALA A 528 6.02 3.30 25.28
N MET A 529 6.17 2.26 24.45
CA MET A 529 5.17 1.21 24.27
C MET A 529 4.71 0.60 25.60
N LYS A 530 5.66 0.21 26.44
CA LYS A 530 5.38 -0.36 27.78
C LYS A 530 4.68 0.62 28.71
N ARG A 531 5.06 1.92 28.70
CA ARG A 531 4.37 2.96 29.50
C ARG A 531 2.92 3.12 29.06
N ALA A 532 2.63 2.97 27.75
CA ALA A 532 1.27 2.97 27.21
C ALA A 532 0.48 1.68 27.52
N GLY A 533 1.10 0.69 28.14
CA GLY A 533 0.48 -0.60 28.44
C GLY A 533 0.42 -1.54 27.24
N LEU A 534 1.24 -1.29 26.21
CA LEU A 534 1.28 -2.09 25.00
C LEU A 534 2.35 -3.18 25.09
N ASP A 535 2.06 -4.33 24.49
CA ASP A 535 3.02 -5.41 24.29
C ASP A 535 3.68 -5.25 22.91
N PRO A 536 4.97 -4.86 22.84
CA PRO A 536 5.65 -4.65 21.55
C PRO A 536 5.75 -5.91 20.69
N THR A 537 5.55 -7.09 21.28
CA THR A 537 5.65 -8.39 20.57
C THR A 537 4.31 -8.91 20.10
N LEU A 538 3.21 -8.26 20.49
CA LEU A 538 1.86 -8.71 20.17
C LEU A 538 1.58 -8.57 18.67
N LYS A 539 1.16 -9.68 18.05
CA LYS A 539 0.82 -9.78 16.62
C LYS A 539 -0.45 -10.58 16.45
N LEU A 540 -1.17 -10.34 15.37
CA LEU A 540 -2.28 -11.18 14.93
C LEU A 540 -1.86 -11.90 13.65
N ALA A 541 -1.83 -13.21 13.67
CA ALA A 541 -1.37 -14.03 12.53
C ALA A 541 -0.02 -13.52 11.93
N GLY A 542 0.93 -13.17 12.80
CA GLY A 542 2.24 -12.64 12.40
C GLY A 542 2.28 -11.16 12.00
N VAL A 543 1.11 -10.52 11.88
CA VAL A 543 0.98 -9.11 11.48
C VAL A 543 1.06 -8.19 12.70
N GLU A 544 1.81 -7.10 12.58
CA GLU A 544 1.94 -6.05 13.60
C GLU A 544 0.57 -5.42 13.92
N MET A 545 0.35 -5.01 15.17
CA MET A 545 -0.95 -4.62 15.71
C MET A 545 -1.65 -3.48 14.96
N THR A 546 -0.96 -2.44 14.55
CA THR A 546 -1.55 -1.33 13.76
C THR A 546 -1.86 -1.79 12.35
N ASN A 547 -0.96 -2.58 11.75
CA ASN A 547 -1.18 -3.18 10.43
C ASN A 547 -2.31 -4.22 10.46
N ALA A 548 -2.51 -4.93 11.56
CA ALA A 548 -3.64 -5.85 11.71
C ALA A 548 -4.98 -5.10 11.70
N LEU A 549 -5.07 -3.96 12.42
CA LEU A 549 -6.25 -3.10 12.41
C LEU A 549 -6.48 -2.47 11.04
N PHE A 550 -5.42 -1.96 10.40
CA PHE A 550 -5.42 -1.44 9.04
C PHE A 550 -5.97 -2.48 8.04
N LYS A 551 -5.38 -3.67 8.04
CA LYS A 551 -5.76 -4.76 7.15
C LYS A 551 -7.21 -5.18 7.35
N ARG A 552 -7.68 -5.19 8.59
CA ARG A 552 -9.05 -5.53 8.91
C ARG A 552 -10.07 -4.61 8.24
N TYR A 553 -9.77 -3.32 8.12
CA TYR A 553 -10.61 -2.39 7.36
C TYR A 553 -10.42 -2.53 5.84
N GLU A 554 -9.16 -2.70 5.38
CA GLU A 554 -8.83 -2.84 3.95
C GLU A 554 -9.46 -4.09 3.32
N ASP A 555 -9.72 -5.12 4.13
CA ASP A 555 -10.27 -6.39 3.66
C ASP A 555 -11.69 -6.25 3.09
N ASP A 556 -11.97 -7.07 2.07
CA ASP A 556 -13.30 -7.22 1.53
C ASP A 556 -14.28 -7.75 2.58
N LEU A 557 -15.56 -7.42 2.41
CA LEU A 557 -16.58 -7.73 3.40
C LEU A 557 -17.36 -8.99 3.05
N SER A 558 -17.44 -9.90 4.02
CA SER A 558 -18.46 -10.94 4.06
C SER A 558 -19.81 -10.37 4.52
N LEU A 559 -20.88 -11.11 4.32
CA LEU A 559 -22.23 -10.73 4.78
C LEU A 559 -22.25 -10.34 6.27
N ARG A 560 -21.60 -11.13 7.13
CA ARG A 560 -21.52 -10.87 8.57
C ARG A 560 -20.81 -9.56 8.88
N ARG A 561 -19.70 -9.30 8.22
CA ARG A 561 -18.94 -8.06 8.38
C ARG A 561 -19.74 -6.84 7.91
N ALA A 562 -20.39 -6.96 6.74
CA ALA A 562 -21.25 -5.92 6.20
C ALA A 562 -22.43 -5.61 7.13
N ALA A 563 -23.12 -6.62 7.62
CA ALA A 563 -24.23 -6.46 8.57
C ALA A 563 -23.77 -5.76 9.87
N ALA A 564 -22.66 -6.21 10.44
CA ALA A 564 -22.12 -5.62 11.67
C ALA A 564 -21.73 -4.14 11.50
N GLU A 565 -21.29 -3.72 10.31
CA GLU A 565 -20.98 -2.32 10.02
C GLU A 565 -22.20 -1.41 9.94
N TYR A 566 -23.36 -1.95 9.60
CA TYR A 566 -24.65 -1.27 9.69
C TYR A 566 -25.34 -1.43 11.07
N GLY A 567 -24.72 -2.15 11.99
CA GLY A 567 -25.29 -2.40 13.30
C GLY A 567 -26.41 -3.44 13.32
N PHE A 568 -26.43 -4.36 12.35
CA PHE A 568 -27.42 -5.42 12.24
C PHE A 568 -26.83 -6.82 12.44
N GLN A 569 -27.68 -7.73 12.90
CA GLN A 569 -27.44 -9.17 12.74
C GLN A 569 -27.60 -9.56 11.25
N PRO A 570 -26.90 -10.58 10.73
CA PRO A 570 -26.92 -10.93 9.31
C PRO A 570 -28.33 -11.16 8.72
N ASP A 571 -29.22 -11.78 9.46
CA ASP A 571 -30.58 -12.07 8.98
C ASP A 571 -31.45 -10.79 8.93
N ALA A 572 -31.40 -9.96 9.97
CA ALA A 572 -32.08 -8.68 10.00
C ALA A 572 -31.55 -7.73 8.91
N PHE A 573 -30.24 -7.76 8.66
CA PHE A 573 -29.62 -7.00 7.59
C PHE A 573 -30.21 -7.36 6.21
N LYS A 574 -30.41 -8.65 5.93
CA LYS A 574 -31.02 -9.10 4.68
C LYS A 574 -32.44 -8.57 4.50
N GLU A 575 -33.22 -8.55 5.56
CA GLU A 575 -34.62 -8.08 5.53
C GLU A 575 -34.69 -6.57 5.23
N HIS A 576 -33.91 -5.76 5.92
CA HIS A 576 -33.87 -4.30 5.70
C HIS A 576 -33.34 -3.92 4.31
N PHE A 577 -32.39 -4.66 3.76
CA PHE A 577 -31.78 -4.35 2.47
C PHE A 577 -32.70 -4.56 1.26
N ILE A 578 -33.69 -5.44 1.36
CA ILE A 578 -34.67 -5.64 0.29
C ILE A 578 -35.47 -4.36 0.04
N GLU A 579 -35.68 -3.54 1.06
CA GLU A 579 -36.42 -2.28 1.00
C GLU A 579 -35.59 -1.10 0.45
N ALA A 580 -34.26 -1.18 0.48
CA ALA A 580 -33.35 -0.09 0.12
C ALA A 580 -33.10 0.07 -1.40
N GLY A 581 -33.82 -0.67 -2.25
CA GLY A 581 -33.81 -0.47 -3.71
C GLY A 581 -32.86 -1.39 -4.48
N PRO A 582 -32.81 -1.23 -5.83
CA PRO A 582 -32.14 -2.21 -6.71
C PRO A 582 -30.63 -2.33 -6.52
N GLU A 583 -29.94 -1.25 -6.12
CA GLU A 583 -28.49 -1.28 -5.85
C GLU A 583 -28.18 -2.09 -4.61
N ALA A 584 -29.02 -1.96 -3.57
CA ALA A 584 -28.95 -2.75 -2.34
C ALA A 584 -29.16 -4.24 -2.61
N ILE A 585 -30.18 -4.58 -3.40
CA ILE A 585 -30.46 -5.96 -3.81
C ILE A 585 -29.27 -6.55 -4.58
N ALA A 586 -28.63 -5.77 -5.46
CA ALA A 586 -27.45 -6.22 -6.19
C ALA A 586 -26.27 -6.48 -5.25
N LEU A 587 -26.04 -5.61 -4.26
CA LEU A 587 -25.00 -5.80 -3.25
C LEU A 587 -25.27 -7.05 -2.40
N MET A 588 -26.52 -7.24 -1.95
CA MET A 588 -26.91 -8.42 -1.16
C MET A 588 -26.68 -9.72 -1.90
N ARG A 589 -27.05 -9.80 -3.18
CA ARG A 589 -26.78 -10.98 -4.00
C ARG A 589 -25.28 -11.32 -4.07
N ARG A 590 -24.43 -10.30 -4.08
CA ARG A 590 -22.98 -10.50 -4.08
C ARG A 590 -22.47 -10.96 -2.72
N LEU A 591 -23.00 -10.39 -1.64
CA LEU A 591 -22.69 -10.83 -0.27
C LEU A 591 -23.15 -12.26 -0.02
N ASP A 592 -24.29 -12.68 -0.55
CA ASP A 592 -24.76 -14.08 -0.45
C ASP A 592 -23.87 -15.04 -1.26
N GLN A 593 -23.20 -14.57 -2.30
CA GLN A 593 -22.29 -15.37 -3.15
C GLN A 593 -20.84 -15.36 -2.64
N GLY A 594 -20.50 -14.51 -1.69
CA GLY A 594 -19.13 -14.41 -1.18
C GLY A 594 -18.82 -13.10 -0.48
N ILE A 595 -17.88 -12.35 -1.04
CA ILE A 595 -17.39 -11.08 -0.49
C ILE A 595 -17.64 -9.91 -1.45
N VAL A 596 -17.70 -8.72 -0.87
CA VAL A 596 -17.82 -7.45 -1.60
C VAL A 596 -16.60 -6.60 -1.31
N PRO A 597 -15.95 -6.02 -2.36
CA PRO A 597 -14.86 -5.08 -2.17
C PRO A 597 -15.25 -3.89 -1.27
N ARG A 598 -14.33 -3.51 -0.39
CA ARG A 598 -14.51 -2.44 0.58
C ARG A 598 -14.98 -1.13 -0.05
N ASP A 599 -14.36 -0.72 -1.14
CA ASP A 599 -14.68 0.53 -1.85
C ASP A 599 -16.12 0.58 -2.37
N GLN A 600 -16.62 -0.56 -2.85
CA GLN A 600 -18.00 -0.64 -3.35
C GLN A 600 -19.02 -0.58 -2.20
N PHE A 601 -18.70 -1.21 -1.09
CA PHE A 601 -19.52 -1.13 0.11
C PHE A 601 -19.57 0.29 0.66
N GLU A 602 -18.40 0.94 0.81
CA GLU A 602 -18.30 2.30 1.34
C GLU A 602 -19.03 3.33 0.48
N ALA A 603 -18.89 3.22 -0.85
CA ALA A 603 -19.59 4.12 -1.80
C ALA A 603 -21.12 4.06 -1.71
N LEU A 604 -21.66 2.97 -1.19
CA LEU A 604 -23.10 2.76 -1.08
C LEU A 604 -23.62 2.95 0.36
N PHE A 605 -22.72 3.05 1.36
CA PHE A 605 -23.09 3.04 2.77
C PHE A 605 -24.13 4.10 3.11
N ILE A 606 -23.88 5.36 2.77
CA ILE A 606 -24.80 6.47 3.08
C ILE A 606 -26.16 6.29 2.42
N LYS A 607 -26.20 5.88 1.15
CA LYS A 607 -27.46 5.63 0.44
C LYS A 607 -28.31 4.56 1.10
N PHE A 608 -27.66 3.56 1.69
CA PHE A 608 -28.37 2.49 2.38
C PHE A 608 -28.88 2.93 3.75
N VAL A 609 -28.09 3.70 4.47
CA VAL A 609 -28.55 4.28 5.74
C VAL A 609 -29.81 5.12 5.51
N GLU A 610 -29.82 6.01 4.53
CA GLU A 610 -30.98 6.84 4.18
C GLU A 610 -32.21 6.04 3.75
N GLY A 611 -32.02 4.87 3.15
CA GLY A 611 -33.11 4.04 2.61
C GLY A 611 -33.59 2.91 3.51
N ALA A 612 -32.76 2.45 4.46
CA ALA A 612 -33.01 1.23 5.23
C ALA A 612 -33.00 1.43 6.75
N THR A 613 -32.65 2.60 7.25
CA THR A 613 -32.60 2.90 8.70
C THR A 613 -33.31 4.21 9.03
N GLU A 614 -33.57 4.42 10.33
CA GLU A 614 -34.08 5.70 10.86
C GLU A 614 -32.94 6.69 11.16
N ASP A 615 -31.71 6.30 10.94
CA ASP A 615 -30.52 7.12 11.16
C ASP A 615 -30.44 8.26 10.14
N ARG A 616 -29.88 9.40 10.57
CA ARG A 616 -29.71 10.57 9.71
C ARG A 616 -28.25 10.76 9.35
N VAL A 617 -27.98 11.05 8.08
CA VAL A 617 -26.64 11.42 7.63
C VAL A 617 -26.24 12.77 8.20
N ILE A 618 -25.02 12.89 8.71
CA ILE A 618 -24.41 14.12 9.19
C ILE A 618 -23.51 14.68 8.08
N ASP A 619 -23.73 15.92 7.65
CA ASP A 619 -22.79 16.60 6.76
C ASP A 619 -21.56 17.05 7.56
N VAL A 620 -20.47 16.34 7.32
CA VAL A 620 -19.14 16.60 7.94
C VAL A 620 -18.18 17.32 6.99
N SER A 621 -18.62 17.68 5.78
CA SER A 621 -17.73 18.23 4.74
C SER A 621 -17.29 19.68 4.98
N SER A 622 -17.99 20.42 5.85
CA SER A 622 -17.81 21.86 6.09
C SER A 622 -17.62 22.24 7.56
N LEU A 623 -17.03 21.35 8.36
CA LEU A 623 -16.82 21.60 9.77
C LEU A 623 -15.77 22.70 10.01
N GLU A 624 -16.02 23.57 10.99
CA GLU A 624 -15.15 24.69 11.32
C GLU A 624 -13.77 24.19 11.81
N GLY A 625 -12.70 24.79 11.28
CA GLY A 625 -11.31 24.43 11.64
C GLY A 625 -10.82 23.10 11.05
N ALA A 626 -11.68 22.35 10.32
CA ALA A 626 -11.23 21.17 9.62
C ALA A 626 -10.25 21.55 8.51
N GLN A 627 -9.12 20.87 8.46
CA GLN A 627 -8.24 20.93 7.29
C GLN A 627 -8.85 20.06 6.20
N LYS A 628 -8.90 20.56 4.97
CA LYS A 628 -9.33 19.74 3.84
C LYS A 628 -8.31 18.63 3.63
N VAL A 629 -8.66 17.45 4.08
CA VAL A 629 -7.94 16.22 3.78
C VAL A 629 -8.56 15.70 2.50
N ALA A 630 -7.77 15.61 1.43
CA ALA A 630 -8.23 14.91 0.24
C ALA A 630 -8.56 13.47 0.63
N GLU A 631 -9.63 12.92 0.07
CA GLU A 631 -9.87 11.47 0.25
C GLU A 631 -8.60 10.70 -0.15
N PRO A 632 -8.20 9.67 0.63
CA PRO A 632 -7.07 8.83 0.22
C PRO A 632 -7.32 8.35 -1.21
N ILE A 633 -6.34 8.57 -2.09
CA ILE A 633 -6.40 8.15 -3.50
C ILE A 633 -6.35 6.62 -3.55
N PHE A 634 -7.21 5.94 -2.85
CA PHE A 634 -7.11 4.51 -2.78
C PHE A 634 -8.47 3.83 -2.82
N LYS A 635 -8.92 3.60 -4.05
CA LYS A 635 -9.91 2.56 -4.29
C LYS A 635 -9.52 1.83 -5.56
N PRO A 636 -8.71 0.76 -5.48
CA PRO A 636 -8.61 -0.16 -6.58
C PRO A 636 -9.93 -0.91 -6.65
N SER A 637 -10.83 -0.47 -7.52
CA SER A 637 -11.93 -1.31 -7.95
C SER A 637 -11.35 -2.39 -8.85
N SER A 638 -10.99 -3.53 -8.30
CA SER A 638 -10.59 -4.69 -9.08
C SER A 638 -11.84 -5.33 -9.69
N GLY A 639 -12.30 -4.79 -10.80
CA GLY A 639 -13.31 -5.42 -11.64
C GLY A 639 -12.67 -6.39 -12.63
N GLY A 640 -12.03 -7.48 -12.16
CA GLY A 640 -11.40 -8.39 -13.12
C GLY A 640 -10.85 -9.66 -12.47
N SER A 641 -10.39 -10.59 -13.31
CA SER A 641 -9.89 -11.90 -12.92
C SER A 641 -8.45 -11.92 -12.38
N PHE A 642 -7.80 -10.79 -12.29
CA PHE A 642 -6.47 -10.58 -11.72
C PHE A 642 -6.35 -9.15 -11.19
N ASP A 643 -5.42 -8.92 -10.28
CA ASP A 643 -5.29 -7.63 -9.65
C ASP A 643 -4.49 -6.66 -10.54
N LEU A 644 -5.03 -5.49 -10.74
CA LEU A 644 -4.41 -4.35 -11.40
C LEU A 644 -4.47 -3.15 -10.45
N GLN A 645 -3.31 -2.57 -10.17
CA GLN A 645 -3.21 -1.46 -9.23
C GLN A 645 -2.63 -0.25 -9.93
N LEU A 646 -3.24 0.90 -9.69
CA LEU A 646 -2.81 2.20 -10.19
C LEU A 646 -2.64 3.14 -8.98
N THR A 647 -1.51 3.78 -8.89
CA THR A 647 -1.21 4.73 -7.81
C THR A 647 -0.56 6.00 -8.38
N ALA A 648 -0.71 7.11 -7.66
CA ALA A 648 -0.02 8.36 -7.93
C ALA A 648 1.01 8.66 -6.83
N ASP A 649 2.00 9.50 -7.11
CA ASP A 649 3.06 9.83 -6.15
C ASP A 649 2.64 10.82 -5.06
N LYS A 650 1.48 11.49 -5.24
CA LYS A 650 0.87 12.38 -4.24
C LYS A 650 -0.63 12.13 -4.16
N SER A 651 -1.23 12.46 -3.03
CA SER A 651 -2.68 12.41 -2.82
C SER A 651 -3.42 13.65 -3.31
N VAL A 652 -2.75 14.81 -3.37
CA VAL A 652 -3.28 16.09 -3.84
C VAL A 652 -2.23 16.79 -4.66
N TYR A 653 -2.64 17.42 -5.74
CA TYR A 653 -1.78 18.18 -6.64
C TYR A 653 -2.25 19.63 -6.75
N ARG A 654 -1.33 20.50 -7.13
CA ARG A 654 -1.65 21.86 -7.59
C ARG A 654 -1.84 21.84 -9.10
N GLN A 655 -2.58 22.81 -9.60
CA GLN A 655 -2.74 22.99 -11.04
C GLN A 655 -1.36 23.05 -11.75
N ASN A 656 -1.23 22.29 -12.82
CA ASN A 656 0.01 22.11 -13.60
C ASN A 656 1.13 21.31 -12.90
N ASP A 657 0.91 20.75 -11.73
CA ASP A 657 1.85 19.78 -11.15
C ASP A 657 2.04 18.59 -12.09
N ALA A 658 3.25 18.05 -12.08
CA ALA A 658 3.53 16.81 -12.78
C ALA A 658 3.24 15.64 -11.85
N ALA A 659 2.32 14.76 -12.24
CA ALA A 659 2.04 13.52 -11.53
C ALA A 659 2.93 12.38 -12.04
N VAL A 660 3.35 11.52 -11.11
CA VAL A 660 3.99 10.25 -11.41
C VAL A 660 2.99 9.15 -11.08
N LEU A 661 2.61 8.41 -12.11
CA LEU A 661 1.68 7.30 -11.97
C LEU A 661 2.44 5.98 -12.00
N GLN A 662 2.02 5.01 -11.21
CA GLN A 662 2.56 3.68 -11.19
C GLN A 662 1.46 2.65 -11.34
N VAL A 663 1.66 1.68 -12.22
CA VAL A 663 0.74 0.57 -12.44
C VAL A 663 1.46 -0.75 -12.22
N VAL A 664 0.82 -1.66 -11.49
CA VAL A 664 1.31 -3.02 -11.26
C VAL A 664 0.19 -4.00 -11.57
N SER A 665 0.48 -5.02 -12.37
CA SER A 665 -0.43 -6.12 -12.65
C SER A 665 0.07 -7.41 -12.02
N THR A 666 -0.83 -8.23 -11.50
CA THR A 666 -0.48 -9.58 -11.00
C THR A 666 -0.37 -10.63 -12.12
N ARG A 667 -0.68 -10.26 -13.38
CA ARG A 667 -0.54 -11.09 -14.57
C ARG A 667 0.20 -10.36 -15.69
N ASP A 668 0.80 -11.16 -16.59
CA ASP A 668 1.30 -10.65 -17.86
C ASP A 668 0.12 -10.16 -18.70
N CYS A 669 0.18 -8.91 -19.19
CA CYS A 669 -0.93 -8.29 -19.91
C CYS A 669 -0.47 -7.11 -20.76
N ASN A 670 -1.34 -6.60 -21.62
CA ASN A 670 -1.15 -5.35 -22.34
C ASN A 670 -1.88 -4.22 -21.60
N LEU A 671 -1.11 -3.26 -21.11
CA LEU A 671 -1.59 -2.16 -20.27
C LEU A 671 -1.94 -0.94 -21.09
N PHE A 672 -3.07 -0.31 -20.75
CA PHE A 672 -3.47 1.04 -21.19
C PHE A 672 -3.72 1.90 -19.96
N VAL A 673 -3.32 3.16 -20.02
CA VAL A 673 -3.64 4.17 -19.01
C VAL A 673 -4.25 5.39 -19.68
N VAL A 674 -5.39 5.82 -19.21
CA VAL A 674 -6.21 6.86 -19.83
C VAL A 674 -6.60 7.88 -18.77
N ASN A 675 -6.38 9.15 -19.03
CA ASN A 675 -6.95 10.24 -18.25
C ASN A 675 -8.34 10.57 -18.77
N VAL A 676 -9.33 10.63 -17.91
CA VAL A 676 -10.73 10.91 -18.27
C VAL A 676 -11.13 12.26 -17.67
N ASP A 677 -11.46 13.19 -18.54
CA ASP A 677 -11.89 14.52 -18.15
C ASP A 677 -13.37 14.57 -17.67
N LYS A 678 -13.80 15.72 -17.23
CA LYS A 678 -15.18 15.95 -16.74
C LYS A 678 -16.26 15.71 -17.80
N SER A 679 -15.93 15.74 -19.09
CA SER A 679 -16.84 15.44 -20.19
C SER A 679 -17.00 13.94 -20.47
N GLY A 680 -16.17 13.10 -19.83
CA GLY A 680 -16.06 11.67 -20.08
C GLY A 680 -15.20 11.33 -21.31
N THR A 681 -14.41 12.29 -21.82
CA THR A 681 -13.44 12.06 -22.88
C THR A 681 -12.15 11.53 -22.27
N GLY A 682 -11.68 10.38 -22.75
CA GLY A 682 -10.44 9.76 -22.32
C GLY A 682 -9.26 10.19 -23.18
N THR A 683 -8.17 10.63 -22.55
CA THR A 683 -6.87 10.85 -23.21
C THR A 683 -5.93 9.71 -22.89
N VAL A 684 -5.48 8.97 -23.89
CA VAL A 684 -4.54 7.86 -23.70
C VAL A 684 -3.16 8.38 -23.35
N ILE A 685 -2.72 8.16 -22.11
CA ILE A 685 -1.38 8.57 -21.65
C ILE A 685 -0.37 7.43 -21.73
N PHE A 686 -0.81 6.19 -21.87
CA PHE A 686 0.03 5.02 -22.10
C PHE A 686 -0.78 3.93 -22.86
N PRO A 687 -0.23 3.28 -23.91
CA PRO A 687 1.08 3.54 -24.52
C PRO A 687 1.12 4.88 -25.27
N ASN A 688 2.34 5.42 -25.44
CA ASN A 688 2.58 6.66 -26.17
C ASN A 688 3.90 6.58 -26.95
N LYS A 689 4.20 7.56 -27.79
CA LYS A 689 5.42 7.56 -28.62
C LYS A 689 6.75 7.47 -27.85
N PHE A 690 6.77 7.77 -26.57
CA PHE A 690 7.95 7.70 -25.71
C PHE A 690 8.09 6.37 -25.00
N GLN A 691 6.96 5.69 -24.78
CA GLN A 691 6.82 4.35 -24.20
C GLN A 691 5.77 3.58 -25.01
N ALA A 692 6.19 3.04 -26.14
CA ALA A 692 5.26 2.42 -27.11
C ALA A 692 4.94 0.95 -26.80
N ASP A 693 5.80 0.26 -26.05
CA ASP A 693 5.56 -1.11 -25.63
C ASP A 693 4.66 -1.11 -24.39
N ASN A 694 3.49 -1.71 -24.54
CA ASN A 694 2.49 -1.81 -23.48
C ASN A 694 2.39 -3.24 -22.90
N ALA A 695 3.26 -4.14 -23.29
CA ALA A 695 3.36 -5.46 -22.68
C ALA A 695 3.98 -5.35 -21.27
N VAL A 696 3.26 -5.78 -20.26
CA VAL A 696 3.66 -5.70 -18.85
C VAL A 696 3.79 -7.09 -18.27
N LYS A 697 4.88 -7.35 -17.58
CA LYS A 697 5.10 -8.60 -16.85
C LYS A 697 4.46 -8.55 -15.46
N ALA A 698 3.96 -9.70 -15.03
CA ALA A 698 3.42 -9.86 -13.68
C ALA A 698 4.40 -9.39 -12.62
N GLY A 699 3.92 -8.52 -11.70
CA GLY A 699 4.71 -7.94 -10.63
C GLY A 699 5.71 -6.85 -11.06
N GLN A 700 5.78 -6.51 -12.37
CA GLN A 700 6.60 -5.41 -12.87
C GLN A 700 5.82 -4.10 -12.79
N ALA A 701 6.43 -3.08 -12.16
CA ALA A 701 5.85 -1.75 -12.11
C ALA A 701 6.09 -0.99 -13.42
N VAL A 702 5.05 -0.42 -13.99
CA VAL A 702 5.11 0.56 -15.07
C VAL A 702 4.99 1.94 -14.46
N VAL A 703 6.01 2.78 -14.64
CA VAL A 703 6.04 4.14 -14.11
C VAL A 703 5.90 5.13 -15.25
N LEU A 704 4.93 6.03 -15.11
CA LEU A 704 4.62 7.07 -16.10
C LEU A 704 4.93 8.45 -15.51
N GLY A 705 5.69 9.26 -16.23
CA GLY A 705 6.04 10.62 -15.80
C GLY A 705 7.13 10.72 -14.73
N GLY A 706 7.70 9.58 -14.29
CA GLY A 706 8.74 9.51 -13.25
C GLY A 706 10.12 10.03 -13.68
N PRO A 707 11.12 9.96 -12.79
CA PRO A 707 12.50 10.30 -13.09
C PRO A 707 13.01 9.54 -14.32
N GLY A 708 13.64 10.23 -15.26
CA GLY A 708 14.11 9.65 -16.52
C GLY A 708 13.04 9.49 -17.61
N SER A 709 11.77 9.75 -17.30
CA SER A 709 10.70 9.73 -18.31
C SER A 709 10.88 10.85 -19.34
N LYS A 710 10.70 10.51 -20.60
CA LYS A 710 10.76 11.48 -21.72
C LYS A 710 9.51 12.37 -21.82
N PHE A 711 8.49 12.13 -21.00
CA PHE A 711 7.30 12.96 -20.89
C PHE A 711 6.89 13.13 -19.42
N LYS A 712 6.07 14.15 -19.16
CA LYS A 712 5.46 14.39 -17.84
C LYS A 712 3.96 14.47 -18.01
N PHE A 713 3.24 13.77 -17.18
CA PHE A 713 1.79 13.90 -17.07
C PHE A 713 1.48 15.08 -16.14
N ARG A 714 0.88 16.15 -16.69
CA ARG A 714 0.51 17.35 -15.93
C ARG A 714 -0.98 17.44 -15.76
N LEU A 715 -1.38 17.75 -14.54
CA LEU A 715 -2.77 17.92 -14.16
C LEU A 715 -3.18 19.38 -14.43
N ALA A 716 -3.88 19.60 -15.56
CA ALA A 716 -4.16 20.94 -16.06
C ALA A 716 -5.38 21.60 -15.41
N ASP A 717 -6.38 20.80 -15.05
CA ASP A 717 -7.67 21.30 -14.58
C ASP A 717 -7.80 21.24 -13.06
N ILE A 718 -8.28 22.34 -12.47
CA ILE A 718 -8.65 22.34 -11.04
C ILE A 718 -9.90 21.48 -10.83
N GLY A 719 -9.86 20.62 -9.83
CA GLY A 719 -10.96 19.73 -9.43
C GLY A 719 -10.52 18.29 -9.30
N GLN A 720 -11.25 17.37 -9.90
CA GLN A 720 -10.95 15.94 -9.85
C GLN A 720 -10.60 15.44 -11.25
N GLU A 721 -9.40 14.89 -11.39
CA GLU A 721 -8.93 14.19 -12.58
C GLU A 721 -9.09 12.68 -12.36
N LYS A 722 -9.76 12.00 -13.28
CA LYS A 722 -9.94 10.54 -13.23
C LYS A 722 -8.92 9.86 -14.13
N VAL A 723 -8.09 8.99 -13.57
CA VAL A 723 -7.15 8.17 -14.34
C VAL A 723 -7.59 6.70 -14.26
N VAL A 724 -7.70 6.06 -15.41
CA VAL A 724 -8.12 4.66 -15.53
C VAL A 724 -6.98 3.84 -16.11
N ALA A 725 -6.62 2.74 -15.47
CA ALA A 725 -5.72 1.72 -16.01
C ALA A 725 -6.53 0.49 -16.42
N VAL A 726 -6.26 -0.03 -17.60
CA VAL A 726 -6.87 -1.26 -18.14
C VAL A 726 -5.77 -2.19 -18.60
N CYS A 727 -5.77 -3.42 -18.13
CA CYS A 727 -4.82 -4.44 -18.54
C CYS A 727 -5.54 -5.64 -19.15
N ARG A 728 -5.09 -6.09 -20.32
CA ARG A 728 -5.70 -7.16 -21.09
C ARG A 728 -4.71 -8.31 -21.35
N VAL A 729 -5.08 -9.51 -20.95
CA VAL A 729 -4.34 -10.74 -21.24
C VAL A 729 -4.73 -11.19 -22.67
N ASN A 730 -3.80 -11.61 -23.48
CA ASN A 730 -4.03 -12.09 -24.84
C ASN A 730 -4.48 -11.05 -25.87
N ASN A 731 -4.08 -9.81 -25.74
CA ASN A 731 -4.46 -8.81 -26.73
C ASN A 731 -3.38 -8.57 -27.80
N ALA A 732 -3.57 -9.12 -28.98
CA ALA A 732 -2.79 -8.77 -30.16
C ALA A 732 -3.20 -7.41 -30.75
N THR A 733 -4.39 -6.90 -30.42
CA THR A 733 -4.89 -5.62 -30.91
C THR A 733 -4.60 -4.51 -29.92
N ARG A 734 -4.08 -3.36 -30.39
CA ARG A 734 -3.85 -2.16 -29.59
C ARG A 734 -5.11 -1.32 -29.51
N GLU A 735 -6.24 -1.93 -29.17
CA GLU A 735 -7.53 -1.28 -29.14
C GLU A 735 -8.04 -1.13 -27.70
N ILE A 736 -8.57 0.05 -27.37
CA ILE A 736 -9.25 0.33 -26.09
C ILE A 736 -10.49 1.16 -26.34
N ALA A 737 -11.59 0.78 -25.71
CA ALA A 737 -12.92 1.44 -25.84
C ALA A 737 -13.39 1.62 -27.30
N GLY A 738 -13.07 0.65 -28.16
CA GLY A 738 -13.43 0.67 -29.58
C GLY A 738 -12.52 1.59 -30.45
N THR A 739 -11.37 2.01 -29.89
CA THR A 739 -10.42 2.88 -30.60
C THR A 739 -9.06 2.20 -30.69
N GLU A 740 -8.55 2.05 -31.91
CA GLU A 740 -7.19 1.57 -32.14
C GLU A 740 -6.15 2.61 -31.72
N ILE A 741 -5.20 2.21 -30.89
CA ILE A 741 -4.12 3.06 -30.39
C ILE A 741 -2.84 2.76 -31.16
N ASP A 742 -2.41 3.72 -31.97
CA ASP A 742 -1.11 3.75 -32.62
C ASP A 742 -0.20 4.74 -31.87
N PRO A 743 0.70 4.27 -30.99
CA PRO A 743 1.56 5.15 -30.20
C PRO A 743 2.50 6.02 -31.03
N GLN A 744 2.80 5.62 -32.27
CA GLN A 744 3.72 6.34 -33.15
C GLN A 744 3.04 7.51 -33.85
N HIS A 745 1.78 7.32 -34.29
CA HIS A 745 1.04 8.30 -35.08
C HIS A 745 -0.07 9.01 -34.31
N ARG A 746 -0.61 8.39 -33.24
CA ARG A 746 -1.68 8.92 -32.39
C ARG A 746 -1.30 8.90 -30.91
N SER A 747 -0.14 9.45 -30.59
CA SER A 747 0.29 9.62 -29.20
C SER A 747 -0.67 10.58 -28.48
N PHE A 748 -1.15 10.20 -27.28
CA PHE A 748 -2.15 10.94 -26.50
C PHE A 748 -3.50 11.08 -27.23
N ALA A 749 -3.96 9.99 -27.86
CA ALA A 749 -5.24 9.94 -28.56
C ALA A 749 -6.41 10.24 -27.60
N GLU A 750 -7.36 11.04 -28.08
CA GLU A 750 -8.61 11.31 -27.38
C GLU A 750 -9.68 10.28 -27.78
N ILE A 751 -10.43 9.79 -26.81
CA ILE A 751 -11.49 8.82 -26.96
C ILE A 751 -12.79 9.43 -26.38
N PRO A 752 -13.69 9.93 -27.20
CA PRO A 752 -14.98 10.47 -26.74
C PRO A 752 -15.83 9.39 -26.06
N ASN A 753 -16.50 9.74 -24.97
CA ASN A 753 -17.34 8.81 -24.19
C ASN A 753 -16.60 7.54 -23.75
N PHE A 754 -15.38 7.69 -23.27
CA PHE A 754 -14.47 6.58 -22.92
C PHE A 754 -15.11 5.54 -21.99
N ASP A 755 -15.76 5.95 -20.90
CA ASP A 755 -16.39 5.04 -19.93
C ASP A 755 -17.46 4.13 -20.59
N ARG A 756 -18.24 4.67 -21.53
CA ARG A 756 -19.24 3.89 -22.28
C ARG A 756 -18.59 2.94 -23.27
N GLY A 757 -17.53 3.41 -23.95
CA GLY A 757 -16.76 2.59 -24.90
C GLY A 757 -16.09 1.44 -24.20
N LEU A 758 -15.43 1.69 -23.06
CA LEU A 758 -14.78 0.68 -22.25
C LEU A 758 -15.79 -0.37 -21.74
N THR A 759 -16.95 0.06 -21.24
CA THR A 759 -17.99 -0.88 -20.77
C THR A 759 -18.48 -1.78 -21.91
N ARG A 760 -18.70 -1.24 -23.11
CA ARG A 760 -19.09 -2.03 -24.29
C ARG A 760 -18.03 -3.04 -24.69
N GLN A 761 -16.77 -2.63 -24.72
CA GLN A 761 -15.66 -3.50 -25.07
C GLN A 761 -15.51 -4.66 -24.09
N ILE A 762 -15.58 -4.41 -22.78
CA ILE A 762 -15.53 -5.48 -21.77
C ILE A 762 -16.69 -6.47 -21.95
N ILE A 763 -17.88 -5.99 -22.30
CA ILE A 763 -19.04 -6.87 -22.60
C ILE A 763 -18.80 -7.71 -23.85
N VAL A 764 -18.29 -7.12 -24.92
CA VAL A 764 -18.01 -7.85 -26.18
C VAL A 764 -16.95 -8.93 -25.96
N GLU A 765 -15.84 -8.60 -25.33
CA GLU A 765 -14.79 -9.57 -25.01
C GLU A 765 -15.27 -10.70 -24.09
N SER A 766 -16.17 -10.39 -23.17
CA SER A 766 -16.83 -11.39 -22.33
C SER A 766 -17.68 -12.35 -23.13
N ASN A 767 -18.30 -11.88 -24.21
CA ASN A 767 -19.11 -12.72 -25.09
C ASN A 767 -18.24 -13.56 -26.04
N GLU A 768 -17.16 -13.00 -26.60
CA GLU A 768 -16.22 -13.72 -27.46
C GLU A 768 -15.52 -14.84 -26.71
N ALA A 769 -15.03 -14.60 -25.49
CA ALA A 769 -14.45 -15.66 -24.66
C ALA A 769 -15.47 -16.77 -24.29
N ARG A 770 -16.74 -16.44 -24.25
CA ARG A 770 -17.84 -17.39 -24.05
C ARG A 770 -18.05 -18.27 -25.30
N ASP A 771 -17.98 -17.66 -26.48
CA ASP A 771 -18.14 -18.40 -27.74
C ASP A 771 -16.93 -19.31 -28.02
N GLU A 772 -15.72 -18.90 -27.67
CA GLU A 772 -14.53 -19.75 -27.72
C GLU A 772 -14.61 -20.92 -26.73
N ALA A 773 -15.05 -20.68 -25.48
CA ALA A 773 -15.24 -21.74 -24.48
C ALA A 773 -16.35 -22.73 -24.92
N SER A 774 -17.40 -22.24 -25.57
CA SER A 774 -18.49 -23.09 -26.09
C SER A 774 -18.10 -23.90 -27.33
N SER A 775 -17.08 -23.44 -28.08
CA SER A 775 -16.55 -24.20 -29.24
C SER A 775 -15.60 -25.33 -28.84
N LEU A 776 -15.09 -25.29 -27.60
CA LEU A 776 -14.24 -26.35 -27.03
C LEU A 776 -15.04 -27.48 -26.35
N ASP A 777 -16.33 -27.26 -26.11
CA ASP A 777 -17.22 -28.22 -25.45
C ASP A 777 -17.96 -29.01 -26.56
N ALA A 778 -17.37 -30.14 -26.97
CA ALA A 778 -17.87 -31.00 -28.07
C ALA A 778 -19.19 -31.75 -27.75
N ASP A 779 -19.91 -31.38 -26.67
CA ASP A 779 -21.19 -31.97 -26.29
C ASP A 779 -22.31 -30.91 -26.25
N GLY A 780 -23.03 -30.84 -27.35
CA GLY A 780 -24.02 -29.86 -27.76
C GLY A 780 -25.21 -29.63 -26.80
N ARG A 781 -25.03 -28.83 -25.76
CA ARG A 781 -26.15 -28.23 -25.03
C ARG A 781 -26.09 -26.69 -25.11
N LYS A 782 -26.85 -26.16 -26.02
CA LYS A 782 -27.10 -24.71 -26.15
C LYS A 782 -28.10 -24.28 -25.07
N ASP A 783 -27.66 -23.52 -24.10
CA ASP A 783 -28.56 -22.85 -23.18
C ASP A 783 -29.06 -21.51 -23.80
N ALA A 784 -30.15 -21.60 -24.49
CA ALA A 784 -30.80 -20.48 -25.19
C ALA A 784 -31.41 -19.41 -24.24
N GLN A 785 -31.31 -19.61 -22.93
CA GLN A 785 -31.89 -18.72 -21.90
C GLN A 785 -31.00 -17.53 -21.60
N PHE A 786 -29.69 -17.63 -21.80
CA PHE A 786 -28.74 -16.56 -21.49
C PHE A 786 -28.68 -15.42 -22.52
N ALA A 787 -28.96 -15.73 -23.82
CA ALA A 787 -28.97 -14.71 -24.87
C ALA A 787 -30.10 -13.68 -24.72
N LYS A 788 -31.18 -14.02 -24.00
CA LYS A 788 -32.33 -13.11 -23.73
C LYS A 788 -32.06 -12.13 -22.59
N ILE A 789 -31.13 -12.43 -21.67
CA ILE A 789 -30.82 -11.59 -20.51
C ILE A 789 -29.81 -10.49 -20.87
N ALA A 790 -28.90 -10.77 -21.82
CA ALA A 790 -27.91 -9.78 -22.26
C ALA A 790 -28.50 -8.63 -23.12
N GLY A 791 -29.64 -8.85 -23.76
CA GLY A 791 -30.29 -7.85 -24.61
C GLY A 791 -31.26 -6.87 -23.90
N ALA A 792 -31.61 -7.12 -22.64
CA ALA A 792 -32.63 -6.37 -21.91
C ALA A 792 -32.11 -5.45 -20.78
N ALA A 793 -30.84 -5.50 -20.44
CA ALA A 793 -30.28 -4.68 -19.36
C ALA A 793 -29.23 -3.72 -19.92
N GLY A 794 -29.63 -2.48 -20.12
CA GLY A 794 -28.69 -1.39 -20.37
C GLY A 794 -27.71 -1.25 -19.22
N GLY A 795 -26.42 -1.48 -19.50
CA GLY A 795 -25.31 -1.03 -18.66
C GLY A 795 -24.98 -1.83 -17.41
N LYS A 796 -25.34 -3.12 -17.30
CA LYS A 796 -24.88 -3.97 -16.18
C LYS A 796 -24.03 -5.12 -16.70
N VAL A 797 -22.79 -5.22 -16.19
CA VAL A 797 -21.98 -6.44 -16.31
C VAL A 797 -22.79 -7.57 -15.66
N ALA A 798 -23.23 -8.52 -16.46
CA ALA A 798 -23.97 -9.67 -15.95
C ALA A 798 -23.07 -10.46 -14.98
N SER A 799 -23.53 -10.65 -13.75
CA SER A 799 -22.89 -11.47 -12.71
C SER A 799 -22.84 -12.97 -13.04
N GLY A 800 -22.79 -13.32 -14.30
CA GLY A 800 -22.77 -14.67 -14.83
C GLY A 800 -21.92 -14.80 -16.08
N ALA A 801 -20.99 -13.86 -16.37
CA ALA A 801 -20.01 -14.06 -17.44
C ALA A 801 -19.13 -15.27 -17.09
N PRO A 802 -18.87 -16.19 -18.06
CA PRO A 802 -18.03 -17.35 -17.81
C PRO A 802 -16.66 -16.93 -17.31
N ASP A 803 -16.10 -17.72 -16.43
CA ASP A 803 -14.81 -17.50 -15.76
C ASP A 803 -13.66 -17.13 -16.72
N ALA A 804 -13.69 -17.64 -17.95
CA ALA A 804 -12.68 -17.32 -18.98
C ALA A 804 -12.66 -15.84 -19.37
N ALA A 805 -13.83 -15.18 -19.48
CA ALA A 805 -13.91 -13.77 -19.83
C ALA A 805 -13.44 -12.85 -18.69
N ARG A 806 -13.73 -13.22 -17.43
CA ARG A 806 -13.18 -12.56 -16.25
C ARG A 806 -11.66 -12.70 -16.17
N ARG A 807 -11.06 -13.69 -16.85
CA ARG A 807 -9.64 -14.00 -16.84
C ARG A 807 -8.81 -13.15 -17.80
N SER A 808 -9.42 -12.41 -18.71
CA SER A 808 -8.74 -11.69 -19.77
C SER A 808 -8.53 -10.20 -19.54
N VAL A 809 -9.32 -9.56 -18.70
CA VAL A 809 -9.26 -8.09 -18.49
C VAL A 809 -9.30 -7.74 -17.01
N ALA A 810 -8.46 -6.80 -16.60
CA ALA A 810 -8.56 -6.10 -15.32
C ALA A 810 -8.56 -4.60 -15.56
N SER A 811 -9.33 -3.85 -14.78
CA SER A 811 -9.33 -2.40 -14.81
C SER A 811 -9.34 -1.83 -13.39
N THR A 812 -8.70 -0.68 -13.22
CA THR A 812 -8.71 0.09 -11.98
C THR A 812 -8.72 1.57 -12.30
N ALA A 813 -9.24 2.38 -11.41
CA ALA A 813 -9.25 3.84 -11.59
C ALA A 813 -8.86 4.53 -10.29
N ILE A 814 -8.22 5.69 -10.42
CA ILE A 814 -8.01 6.63 -9.31
C ILE A 814 -8.61 7.99 -9.68
N VAL A 815 -9.03 8.72 -8.66
CA VAL A 815 -9.43 10.13 -8.80
C VAL A 815 -8.36 10.97 -8.11
N ILE A 816 -7.80 11.92 -8.84
CA ILE A 816 -6.71 12.78 -8.38
C ILE A 816 -7.27 14.18 -8.12
N PRO A 817 -7.33 14.65 -6.88
CA PRO A 817 -7.71 16.03 -6.55
C PRO A 817 -6.63 17.01 -7.02
N VAL A 818 -7.04 18.09 -7.71
CA VAL A 818 -6.18 19.18 -8.16
C VAL A 818 -6.72 20.50 -7.59
N GLN A 819 -5.91 21.21 -6.83
CA GLN A 819 -6.23 22.48 -6.14
C GLN A 819 -5.59 23.68 -6.83
#